data_02a83fe25fd0a38f811b0e2bed554f84
#
_entry.id   02a83fe25fd0a38f811b0e2bed554f84
#
_cell.length_a   1.000
_cell.length_b   1.000
_cell.length_c   1.000
_cell.angle_alpha   90.00
_cell.angle_beta   90.00
_cell.angle_gamma   90.00
#
_symmetry.space_group_name_H-M   'P 1'
#
loop_
_entity.id
_entity.type
_entity.pdbx_description
1 polymer ?
#
loop_
_entity_poly.entity_id
_entity_poly.type
_entity_poly.pdbx_seq_one_letter_code
_entity_poly.pdbx_strand_id
1 'polypeptide(L)'
;MNSLYRKALSPSPAQSQVDFFDTRAAVEALKPGAYQTLPYTARILAENLVRRCPPEQLSESLLQIIERKRDLDFPWYPARVVCHDILGQTALVDLAGLRDAIADQGGDPAQVNPVVETQLIVDHSLAVEYSGCDPDAFEKNRAVEDRRNEDRFHFIEWCKTAFKNVSVIPAGNGIMHQINLEKMSPVIQVKEGVAFPDSCVGTDSHTPHVDALGVLAIGVGGLEAETVMLGRPSMMRLPDIVGVKLTGVRQPGITATDIVLALTEFLRRERVVSAYLEFFGEGAKALTIGDRATISNMTPEYGATAGMFYIDEQTIQYLKLTGREPEQVALVESYAKAAGLWADSLEHAEYERVLEFDLSSVERNLAGPSNPHRRLPTKNLSARGIAIPAQQREAQQAEGLMPDGAVIIAAITSCTNTSNPRNVVAAGLLAQKANQLGLKRQPWVKTSFAPGSKVAKLYLQEAGLLSELEQLGFGIVAYACTTCNGMSGALDPAIQQEIIERDLYATAVLSGNRNFDGRIHPYAKQAFLASPPLVVAYAIAGTMRFDIERDALGHDAHGKPIYLNDLWPSDEEIDAVVGRAVKPEQFKQIYIQMFKLDETQSASSPLYDWRPMSTYIRRPPYWEGALAAPRTLKAMRPLAILGDNITTDHLSPSNAILASSAAGEYLTKMGVPEEDFNSYATHRGDHLTAQRATFANPKLFNEMVKENGQITQGSLARIEPEGKVTRMWEAIETYMNRKQPLIVIAGADYGQGSSRDWAAKGVRLAGVEAIVAEGFERIHRTNLVGMGVLPLEFKSGVNRHSLALDGTELFDVVGEIKPGADLALVVTRQNGEKLDVAVTCRLDTADEVHVYQAGGVLQRFAQDFLAQ
;
A
#
# COMPACT_ATOMS: atom_id res chain seq x y z
N MET A 1 -9.18 -17.06 -27.79
CA MET A 1 -7.71 -17.03 -27.89
C MET A 1 -7.29 -16.99 -29.34
N ASN A 2 -6.37 -16.12 -29.68
CA ASN A 2 -5.98 -15.89 -31.05
C ASN A 2 -4.94 -16.94 -31.52
N SER A 3 -5.41 -18.10 -31.96
CA SER A 3 -4.58 -19.27 -32.30
C SER A 3 -3.51 -18.99 -33.36
N LEU A 4 -3.69 -17.93 -34.16
CA LEU A 4 -2.77 -17.54 -35.24
C LEU A 4 -1.33 -17.27 -34.75
N TYR A 5 -1.19 -16.72 -33.55
CA TYR A 5 0.11 -16.33 -32.99
C TYR A 5 0.66 -17.32 -31.94
N ARG A 6 -0.01 -18.45 -31.75
CA ARG A 6 0.43 -19.50 -30.83
C ARG A 6 1.57 -20.30 -31.45
N LYS A 7 2.70 -20.39 -30.77
CA LYS A 7 3.92 -21.10 -31.21
C LYS A 7 4.47 -21.97 -30.08
N ALA A 8 5.19 -23.02 -30.47
CA ALA A 8 5.91 -23.87 -29.54
C ALA A 8 7.15 -23.17 -29.00
N LEU A 9 7.35 -23.25 -27.68
CA LEU A 9 8.56 -22.87 -26.98
C LEU A 9 9.29 -24.14 -26.54
N SER A 10 10.57 -24.23 -26.84
CA SER A 10 11.41 -25.36 -26.40
C SER A 10 12.44 -24.86 -25.40
N PRO A 11 12.15 -24.93 -24.10
CA PRO A 11 13.00 -24.30 -23.08
C PRO A 11 14.32 -25.04 -22.86
N SER A 12 14.32 -26.36 -22.99
CA SER A 12 15.49 -27.24 -22.82
C SER A 12 15.17 -28.62 -23.38
N PRO A 13 16.17 -29.40 -23.83
CA PRO A 13 15.94 -30.77 -24.30
C PRO A 13 15.29 -31.73 -23.27
N ALA A 14 15.33 -31.37 -21.99
CA ALA A 14 14.78 -32.15 -20.89
C ALA A 14 13.39 -31.69 -20.40
N GLN A 15 12.83 -30.62 -20.95
CA GLN A 15 11.55 -30.06 -20.51
C GLN A 15 10.40 -30.38 -21.44
N SER A 16 9.20 -30.50 -20.87
CA SER A 16 7.96 -30.60 -21.65
C SER A 16 7.80 -29.40 -22.56
N GLN A 17 7.44 -29.65 -23.80
CA GLN A 17 7.14 -28.58 -24.75
C GLN A 17 5.92 -27.78 -24.25
N VAL A 18 6.07 -26.45 -24.16
CA VAL A 18 4.98 -25.51 -23.88
C VAL A 18 4.81 -24.56 -25.07
N ASP A 19 3.61 -24.04 -25.24
CA ASP A 19 3.34 -23.01 -26.24
C ASP A 19 3.47 -21.62 -25.63
N PHE A 20 3.60 -20.62 -26.49
CA PHE A 20 3.51 -19.21 -26.11
C PHE A 20 2.89 -18.40 -27.24
N PHE A 21 2.49 -17.17 -26.97
CA PHE A 21 1.97 -16.27 -27.99
C PHE A 21 3.08 -15.37 -28.52
N ASP A 22 3.34 -15.43 -29.81
CA ASP A 22 4.35 -14.61 -30.49
C ASP A 22 3.85 -13.17 -30.67
N THR A 23 4.01 -12.40 -29.63
CA THR A 23 3.58 -11.00 -29.57
C THR A 23 4.33 -10.13 -30.59
N ARG A 24 5.61 -10.43 -30.81
CA ARG A 24 6.42 -9.75 -31.85
C ARG A 24 5.76 -9.89 -33.21
N ALA A 25 5.39 -11.09 -33.60
CA ALA A 25 4.74 -11.33 -34.90
C ALA A 25 3.43 -10.54 -35.02
N ALA A 26 2.63 -10.48 -34.01
CA ALA A 26 1.38 -9.73 -33.99
C ALA A 26 1.58 -8.21 -34.12
N VAL A 27 2.57 -7.65 -33.45
CA VAL A 27 2.91 -6.22 -33.53
C VAL A 27 3.51 -5.87 -34.90
N GLU A 28 4.47 -6.67 -35.36
CA GLU A 28 5.13 -6.46 -36.66
C GLU A 28 4.16 -6.57 -37.87
N ALA A 29 3.12 -7.39 -37.74
CA ALA A 29 2.06 -7.49 -38.76
C ALA A 29 1.27 -6.18 -38.93
N LEU A 30 1.12 -5.40 -37.86
CA LEU A 30 0.43 -4.10 -37.86
C LEU A 30 1.35 -2.95 -38.24
N LYS A 31 2.59 -2.97 -37.74
CA LYS A 31 3.59 -1.94 -38.04
C LYS A 31 5.00 -2.53 -38.02
N PRO A 32 5.60 -2.79 -39.18
CA PRO A 32 6.97 -3.32 -39.28
C PRO A 32 7.98 -2.45 -38.52
N GLY A 33 8.86 -3.09 -37.72
CA GLY A 33 9.89 -2.44 -36.91
C GLY A 33 9.39 -1.90 -35.57
N ALA A 34 8.10 -2.01 -35.27
CA ALA A 34 7.53 -1.39 -34.07
C ALA A 34 7.91 -2.13 -32.77
N TYR A 35 8.04 -3.46 -32.81
CA TYR A 35 8.22 -4.22 -31.55
C TYR A 35 9.51 -3.86 -30.81
N GLN A 36 10.60 -3.65 -31.53
CA GLN A 36 11.89 -3.32 -30.94
C GLN A 36 11.91 -1.97 -30.19
N THR A 37 11.00 -1.05 -30.56
CA THR A 37 10.89 0.27 -29.91
C THR A 37 9.96 0.26 -28.72
N LEU A 38 9.17 -0.80 -28.52
CA LEU A 38 8.26 -0.90 -27.40
C LEU A 38 9.02 -1.06 -26.08
N PRO A 39 8.68 -0.27 -25.04
CA PRO A 39 9.13 -0.49 -23.68
C PRO A 39 8.73 -1.88 -23.17
N TYR A 40 9.39 -2.32 -22.09
CA TYR A 40 9.13 -3.61 -21.45
C TYR A 40 7.65 -3.78 -21.07
N THR A 41 7.08 -2.80 -20.37
CA THR A 41 5.67 -2.81 -19.95
C THR A 41 4.72 -2.89 -21.15
N ALA A 42 5.01 -2.16 -22.22
CA ALA A 42 4.22 -2.20 -23.45
C ALA A 42 4.23 -3.60 -24.08
N ARG A 43 5.36 -4.31 -24.05
CA ARG A 43 5.48 -5.69 -24.55
C ARG A 43 4.63 -6.66 -23.72
N ILE A 44 4.60 -6.49 -22.39
CA ILE A 44 3.75 -7.28 -21.48
C ILE A 44 2.26 -7.03 -21.75
N LEU A 45 1.86 -5.77 -21.90
CA LEU A 45 0.47 -5.41 -22.20
C LEU A 45 0.05 -5.93 -23.58
N ALA A 46 0.92 -5.84 -24.56
CA ALA A 46 0.68 -6.38 -25.92
C ALA A 46 0.51 -7.91 -25.88
N GLU A 47 1.35 -8.64 -25.12
CA GLU A 47 1.20 -10.09 -24.95
C GLU A 47 -0.16 -10.45 -24.37
N ASN A 48 -0.57 -9.74 -23.31
CA ASN A 48 -1.86 -9.96 -22.68
C ASN A 48 -3.03 -9.76 -23.66
N LEU A 49 -2.97 -8.74 -24.49
CA LEU A 49 -3.93 -8.50 -25.56
C LEU A 49 -3.95 -9.63 -26.60
N VAL A 50 -2.78 -10.02 -27.12
CA VAL A 50 -2.69 -11.11 -28.13
C VAL A 50 -3.27 -12.41 -27.58
N ARG A 51 -3.02 -12.70 -26.32
CA ARG A 51 -3.49 -13.93 -25.67
C ARG A 51 -4.95 -13.89 -25.24
N ARG A 52 -5.47 -12.76 -24.78
CA ARG A 52 -6.75 -12.67 -24.04
C ARG A 52 -7.81 -11.79 -24.71
N CYS A 53 -7.40 -10.79 -25.49
CA CYS A 53 -8.36 -9.85 -26.09
C CYS A 53 -9.27 -10.53 -27.10
N PRO A 54 -10.56 -10.18 -27.19
CA PRO A 54 -11.42 -10.63 -28.26
C PRO A 54 -10.82 -10.31 -29.64
N PRO A 55 -10.85 -11.26 -30.60
CA PRO A 55 -10.18 -11.08 -31.90
C PRO A 55 -10.60 -9.81 -32.66
N GLU A 56 -11.85 -9.43 -32.56
CA GLU A 56 -12.42 -8.26 -33.21
C GLU A 56 -11.88 -6.93 -32.68
N GLN A 57 -11.38 -6.91 -31.44
CA GLN A 57 -10.82 -5.72 -30.79
C GLN A 57 -9.29 -5.70 -30.77
N LEU A 58 -8.65 -6.80 -31.14
CA LEU A 58 -7.20 -6.97 -30.95
C LEU A 58 -6.38 -5.93 -31.71
N SER A 59 -6.65 -5.75 -33.01
CA SER A 59 -5.85 -4.83 -33.85
C SER A 59 -5.96 -3.38 -33.36
N GLU A 60 -7.15 -2.94 -33.01
CA GLU A 60 -7.39 -1.60 -32.52
C GLU A 60 -6.73 -1.38 -31.15
N SER A 61 -6.82 -2.34 -30.25
CA SER A 61 -6.18 -2.32 -28.94
C SER A 61 -4.65 -2.30 -29.03
N LEU A 62 -4.07 -3.12 -29.90
CA LEU A 62 -2.62 -3.12 -30.14
C LEU A 62 -2.13 -1.79 -30.72
N LEU A 63 -2.90 -1.16 -31.60
CA LEU A 63 -2.55 0.14 -32.19
C LEU A 63 -2.51 1.25 -31.12
N GLN A 64 -3.31 1.16 -30.05
CA GLN A 64 -3.19 2.09 -28.91
C GLN A 64 -1.77 2.05 -28.30
N ILE A 65 -1.20 0.84 -28.17
CA ILE A 65 0.15 0.64 -27.63
C ILE A 65 1.21 1.05 -28.65
N ILE A 66 1.10 0.59 -29.88
CA ILE A 66 2.10 0.78 -30.95
C ILE A 66 2.24 2.26 -31.31
N GLU A 67 1.15 2.98 -31.43
CA GLU A 67 1.09 4.38 -31.84
C GLU A 67 0.99 5.37 -30.67
N ARG A 68 1.08 4.85 -29.45
CA ARG A 68 0.98 5.64 -28.19
C ARG A 68 -0.28 6.51 -28.13
N LYS A 69 -1.40 5.92 -28.58
CA LYS A 69 -2.71 6.56 -28.54
C LYS A 69 -3.36 6.40 -27.16
N ARG A 70 -4.22 7.36 -26.79
CA ARG A 70 -4.94 7.37 -25.53
C ARG A 70 -6.41 7.74 -25.73
N ASP A 71 -6.95 7.44 -26.90
CA ASP A 71 -8.33 7.74 -27.30
C ASP A 71 -9.30 6.60 -26.99
N LEU A 72 -8.78 5.36 -26.90
CA LEU A 72 -9.56 4.17 -26.59
C LEU A 72 -8.98 3.41 -25.38
N ASP A 73 -9.87 2.75 -24.67
CA ASP A 73 -9.50 1.82 -23.61
C ASP A 73 -9.28 0.43 -24.18
N PHE A 74 -8.41 -0.35 -23.56
CA PHE A 74 -8.19 -1.74 -23.89
C PHE A 74 -8.24 -2.64 -22.64
N PRO A 75 -8.62 -3.91 -22.77
CA PRO A 75 -8.71 -4.81 -21.62
C PRO A 75 -7.34 -5.34 -21.21
N TRP A 76 -7.10 -5.40 -19.92
CA TRP A 76 -5.98 -6.10 -19.31
C TRP A 76 -6.50 -7.17 -18.36
N TYR A 77 -5.98 -8.39 -18.48
CA TYR A 77 -6.40 -9.54 -17.69
C TYR A 77 -5.25 -10.00 -16.78
N PRO A 78 -5.16 -9.51 -15.54
CA PRO A 78 -4.17 -9.98 -14.59
C PRO A 78 -4.29 -11.48 -14.36
N ALA A 79 -3.15 -12.16 -14.16
CA ALA A 79 -3.13 -13.61 -13.95
C ALA A 79 -3.52 -14.01 -12.53
N ARG A 80 -3.29 -13.14 -11.55
CA ARG A 80 -3.55 -13.40 -10.13
C ARG A 80 -4.10 -12.17 -9.42
N VAL A 81 -4.81 -12.42 -8.33
CA VAL A 81 -5.18 -11.41 -7.33
C VAL A 81 -4.50 -11.76 -6.01
N VAL A 82 -3.73 -10.83 -5.45
CA VAL A 82 -3.09 -11.01 -4.14
C VAL A 82 -3.71 -10.02 -3.15
N CYS A 83 -4.05 -10.51 -1.97
CA CYS A 83 -4.77 -9.74 -0.97
C CYS A 83 -4.10 -9.88 0.40
N HIS A 84 -3.94 -8.77 1.11
CA HIS A 84 -3.75 -8.85 2.55
C HIS A 84 -5.10 -8.97 3.27
N ASP A 85 -5.08 -9.37 4.53
CA ASP A 85 -6.31 -9.71 5.28
C ASP A 85 -7.25 -8.54 5.56
N ILE A 86 -6.78 -7.29 5.53
CA ILE A 86 -7.65 -6.14 5.81
C ILE A 86 -8.55 -5.81 4.61
N LEU A 87 -7.96 -5.50 3.46
CA LEU A 87 -8.74 -5.16 2.25
C LEU A 87 -9.24 -6.41 1.52
N GLY A 88 -8.49 -7.50 1.52
CA GLY A 88 -8.90 -8.77 0.94
C GLY A 88 -10.09 -9.38 1.68
N GLN A 89 -10.07 -9.36 3.00
CA GLN A 89 -11.22 -9.77 3.79
C GLN A 89 -12.44 -8.91 3.48
N THR A 90 -12.26 -7.59 3.36
CA THR A 90 -13.36 -6.67 3.03
C THR A 90 -13.96 -7.00 1.66
N ALA A 91 -13.12 -7.28 0.66
CA ALA A 91 -13.57 -7.74 -0.66
C ALA A 91 -14.34 -9.07 -0.57
N LEU A 92 -13.87 -10.03 0.21
CA LEU A 92 -14.57 -11.31 0.42
C LEU A 92 -15.89 -11.13 1.19
N VAL A 93 -15.96 -10.19 2.13
CA VAL A 93 -17.22 -9.81 2.80
C VAL A 93 -18.24 -9.25 1.79
N ASP A 94 -17.79 -8.44 0.85
CA ASP A 94 -18.64 -7.92 -0.22
C ASP A 94 -19.12 -9.05 -1.14
N LEU A 95 -18.26 -9.99 -1.53
CA LEU A 95 -18.66 -11.17 -2.30
C LEU A 95 -19.63 -12.09 -1.53
N ALA A 96 -19.45 -12.25 -0.22
CA ALA A 96 -20.38 -13.00 0.62
C ALA A 96 -21.75 -12.29 0.70
N GLY A 97 -21.75 -10.96 0.86
CA GLY A 97 -22.97 -10.14 0.82
C GLY A 97 -23.65 -10.17 -0.55
N LEU A 98 -22.87 -10.20 -1.63
CA LEU A 98 -23.39 -10.38 -3.00
C LEU A 98 -24.10 -11.72 -3.15
N ARG A 99 -23.57 -12.81 -2.58
CA ARG A 99 -24.24 -14.11 -2.54
C ARG A 99 -25.60 -14.00 -1.86
N ASP A 100 -25.69 -13.32 -0.70
CA ASP A 100 -26.97 -13.09 -0.03
C ASP A 100 -27.93 -12.28 -0.89
N ALA A 101 -27.47 -11.20 -1.51
CA ALA A 101 -28.29 -10.35 -2.38
C ALA A 101 -28.87 -11.12 -3.57
N ILE A 102 -28.10 -12.04 -4.15
CA ILE A 102 -28.55 -12.93 -5.23
C ILE A 102 -29.57 -13.95 -4.72
N ALA A 103 -29.30 -14.59 -3.57
CA ALA A 103 -30.21 -15.55 -2.96
C ALA A 103 -31.54 -14.90 -2.57
N ASP A 104 -31.55 -13.69 -2.03
CA ASP A 104 -32.77 -12.94 -1.68
C ASP A 104 -33.68 -12.67 -2.90
N GLN A 105 -33.11 -12.67 -4.10
CA GLN A 105 -33.83 -12.49 -5.35
C GLN A 105 -34.08 -13.81 -6.10
N GLY A 106 -33.84 -14.95 -5.45
CA GLY A 106 -34.08 -16.29 -5.98
C GLY A 106 -33.01 -16.82 -6.94
N GLY A 107 -31.88 -16.17 -7.05
CA GLY A 107 -30.71 -16.65 -7.81
C GLY A 107 -29.88 -17.66 -7.03
N ASP A 108 -28.94 -18.33 -7.71
CA ASP A 108 -28.00 -19.28 -7.09
C ASP A 108 -26.76 -18.58 -6.53
N PRO A 109 -26.59 -18.47 -5.20
CA PRO A 109 -25.43 -17.82 -4.61
C PRO A 109 -24.11 -18.54 -4.90
N ALA A 110 -24.13 -19.85 -5.18
CA ALA A 110 -22.93 -20.63 -5.45
C ALA A 110 -22.26 -20.28 -6.79
N GLN A 111 -22.90 -19.50 -7.64
CA GLN A 111 -22.32 -18.98 -8.88
C GLN A 111 -21.25 -17.90 -8.64
N VAL A 112 -21.33 -17.18 -7.52
CA VAL A 112 -20.37 -16.14 -7.17
C VAL A 112 -19.09 -16.76 -6.64
N ASN A 113 -18.06 -16.83 -7.48
CA ASN A 113 -16.74 -17.33 -7.14
C ASN A 113 -15.66 -16.53 -7.87
N PRO A 114 -14.49 -16.34 -7.29
CA PRO A 114 -13.31 -15.97 -8.06
C PRO A 114 -13.02 -16.96 -9.18
N VAL A 115 -12.83 -16.44 -10.39
CA VAL A 115 -12.39 -17.23 -11.56
C VAL A 115 -10.90 -17.08 -11.81
N VAL A 116 -10.28 -16.10 -11.18
CA VAL A 116 -8.85 -15.85 -11.17
C VAL A 116 -8.28 -16.32 -9.83
N GLU A 117 -7.08 -16.91 -9.84
CA GLU A 117 -6.39 -17.30 -8.61
C GLU A 117 -6.30 -16.13 -7.65
N THR A 118 -6.91 -16.29 -6.49
CA THR A 118 -7.00 -15.27 -5.44
C THR A 118 -6.29 -15.78 -4.20
N GLN A 119 -5.22 -15.09 -3.81
CA GLN A 119 -4.35 -15.48 -2.71
C GLN A 119 -4.48 -14.45 -1.59
N LEU A 120 -4.96 -14.89 -0.41
CA LEU A 120 -5.11 -14.04 0.76
C LEU A 120 -4.05 -14.39 1.79
N ILE A 121 -3.33 -13.37 2.25
CA ILE A 121 -2.30 -13.50 3.28
C ILE A 121 -2.71 -12.71 4.51
N VAL A 122 -2.74 -13.34 5.68
CA VAL A 122 -3.07 -12.70 6.95
C VAL A 122 -1.81 -12.09 7.55
N ASP A 123 -1.61 -10.79 7.30
CA ASP A 123 -0.37 -10.09 7.64
C ASP A 123 -0.54 -8.67 8.21
N HIS A 124 -1.78 -8.19 8.40
CA HIS A 124 -2.07 -6.82 8.85
C HIS A 124 -2.87 -6.74 10.15
N SER A 125 -3.01 -7.85 10.87
CA SER A 125 -3.86 -7.94 12.08
C SER A 125 -3.12 -7.79 13.39
N LEU A 126 -1.81 -7.99 13.41
CA LEU A 126 -1.03 -8.06 14.64
C LEU A 126 -0.57 -6.68 15.10
N ALA A 127 -0.95 -6.30 16.32
CA ALA A 127 -0.37 -5.17 17.01
C ALA A 127 0.80 -5.61 17.91
N VAL A 128 1.85 -4.79 17.94
CA VAL A 128 3.05 -5.05 18.77
C VAL A 128 2.75 -4.64 20.21
N GLU A 129 2.02 -5.48 20.96
CA GLU A 129 1.75 -5.26 22.37
C GLU A 129 2.97 -5.58 23.23
N TYR A 130 3.68 -6.65 22.88
CA TYR A 130 4.93 -7.05 23.52
C TYR A 130 6.11 -6.68 22.64
N SER A 131 7.04 -5.92 23.19
CA SER A 131 8.20 -5.40 22.45
C SER A 131 9.26 -6.48 22.18
N GLY A 132 10.26 -6.13 21.39
CA GLY A 132 11.40 -7.03 21.12
C GLY A 132 12.27 -7.32 22.34
N CYS A 133 12.01 -6.65 23.49
CA CYS A 133 12.67 -6.92 24.77
C CYS A 133 11.97 -8.00 25.59
N ASP A 134 10.72 -8.31 25.26
CA ASP A 134 9.92 -9.26 26.02
C ASP A 134 10.30 -10.70 25.61
N PRO A 135 10.51 -11.60 26.56
CA PRO A 135 10.65 -13.02 26.26
C PRO A 135 9.38 -13.55 25.56
N ASP A 136 9.56 -14.35 24.53
CA ASP A 136 8.45 -14.95 23.78
C ASP A 136 7.47 -13.92 23.18
N ALA A 137 7.97 -12.73 22.78
CA ALA A 137 7.16 -11.65 22.26
C ALA A 137 6.29 -12.07 21.07
N PHE A 138 6.84 -12.87 20.15
CA PHE A 138 6.09 -13.36 18.98
C PHE A 138 4.87 -14.18 19.40
N GLU A 139 5.05 -15.16 20.28
CA GLU A 139 3.99 -16.05 20.76
C GLU A 139 2.92 -15.27 21.53
N LYS A 140 3.34 -14.31 22.37
CA LYS A 140 2.43 -13.46 23.13
C LYS A 140 1.61 -12.54 22.21
N ASN A 141 2.26 -11.91 21.24
CA ASN A 141 1.58 -11.05 20.27
C ASN A 141 0.60 -11.87 19.40
N ARG A 142 0.99 -13.09 18.99
CA ARG A 142 0.12 -14.01 18.27
C ARG A 142 -1.12 -14.40 19.09
N ALA A 143 -0.96 -14.68 20.37
CA ALA A 143 -2.09 -15.02 21.24
C ALA A 143 -3.09 -13.87 21.37
N VAL A 144 -2.61 -12.63 21.44
CA VAL A 144 -3.45 -11.43 21.45
C VAL A 144 -4.15 -11.25 20.09
N GLU A 145 -3.42 -11.43 18.99
CA GLU A 145 -3.97 -11.33 17.64
C GLU A 145 -5.09 -12.34 17.43
N ASP A 146 -4.87 -13.62 17.77
CA ASP A 146 -5.85 -14.70 17.62
C ASP A 146 -7.13 -14.41 18.42
N ARG A 147 -6.98 -13.97 19.65
CA ARG A 147 -8.10 -13.63 20.53
C ARG A 147 -8.91 -12.44 20.00
N ARG A 148 -8.24 -11.36 19.60
CA ARG A 148 -8.90 -10.15 19.13
C ARG A 148 -9.58 -10.34 17.77
N ASN A 149 -9.08 -11.24 16.93
CA ASN A 149 -9.54 -11.41 15.55
C ASN A 149 -10.27 -12.73 15.31
N GLU A 150 -10.79 -13.37 16.34
CA GLU A 150 -11.48 -14.66 16.23
C GLU A 150 -12.57 -14.66 15.17
N ASP A 151 -13.45 -13.66 15.17
CA ASP A 151 -14.53 -13.53 14.18
C ASP A 151 -14.01 -13.38 12.75
N ARG A 152 -12.93 -12.61 12.59
CA ARG A 152 -12.30 -12.41 11.27
C ARG A 152 -11.68 -13.69 10.75
N PHE A 153 -10.96 -14.41 11.60
CA PHE A 153 -10.28 -15.65 11.21
C PHE A 153 -11.31 -16.77 10.94
N HIS A 154 -12.41 -16.78 11.68
CA HIS A 154 -13.53 -17.67 11.39
C HIS A 154 -14.15 -17.39 10.00
N PHE A 155 -14.36 -16.13 9.65
CA PHE A 155 -14.84 -15.75 8.32
C PHE A 155 -13.87 -16.13 7.21
N ILE A 156 -12.57 -15.88 7.40
CA ILE A 156 -11.53 -16.23 6.42
C ILE A 156 -11.49 -17.74 6.19
N GLU A 157 -11.62 -18.54 7.25
CA GLU A 157 -11.66 -19.99 7.13
C GLU A 157 -12.92 -20.47 6.38
N TRP A 158 -14.08 -19.83 6.60
CA TRP A 158 -15.25 -20.07 5.80
C TRP A 158 -15.02 -19.72 4.32
N CYS A 159 -14.41 -18.59 4.01
CA CYS A 159 -14.11 -18.18 2.63
C CYS A 159 -13.26 -19.21 1.89
N LYS A 160 -12.26 -19.75 2.56
CA LYS A 160 -11.36 -20.77 2.04
C LYS A 160 -12.13 -22.04 1.59
N THR A 161 -13.21 -22.39 2.27
CA THR A 161 -14.05 -23.56 1.96
C THR A 161 -15.21 -23.22 1.02
N ALA A 162 -15.79 -22.03 1.11
CA ALA A 162 -16.99 -21.64 0.39
C ALA A 162 -16.71 -21.11 -1.03
N PHE A 163 -15.58 -20.44 -1.23
CA PHE A 163 -15.21 -19.90 -2.53
C PHE A 163 -14.20 -20.80 -3.26
N LYS A 164 -14.40 -20.97 -4.55
CA LYS A 164 -13.41 -21.60 -5.44
C LYS A 164 -12.26 -20.62 -5.75
N ASN A 165 -11.08 -21.16 -6.00
CA ASN A 165 -9.88 -20.40 -6.36
C ASN A 165 -9.42 -19.36 -5.32
N VAL A 166 -9.77 -19.56 -4.06
CA VAL A 166 -9.28 -18.76 -2.92
C VAL A 166 -8.35 -19.62 -2.09
N SER A 167 -7.10 -19.18 -1.96
CA SER A 167 -6.11 -19.74 -1.07
C SER A 167 -5.77 -18.78 0.05
N VAL A 168 -5.41 -19.31 1.23
CA VAL A 168 -5.16 -18.50 2.43
C VAL A 168 -3.85 -18.92 3.07
N ILE A 169 -2.99 -17.93 3.31
CA ILE A 169 -1.82 -18.09 4.19
C ILE A 169 -2.20 -17.49 5.55
N PRO A 170 -2.28 -18.31 6.61
CA PRO A 170 -2.74 -17.85 7.91
C PRO A 170 -1.74 -16.92 8.60
N ALA A 171 -2.21 -16.22 9.62
CA ALA A 171 -1.43 -15.26 10.39
C ALA A 171 -0.13 -15.87 10.96
N GLY A 172 0.87 -15.02 11.10
CA GLY A 172 2.18 -15.39 11.66
C GLY A 172 3.16 -16.03 10.68
N ASN A 173 2.91 -15.95 9.37
CA ASN A 173 3.75 -16.58 8.34
C ASN A 173 4.57 -15.62 7.50
N GLY A 174 4.24 -14.34 7.44
CA GLY A 174 5.00 -13.35 6.71
C GLY A 174 4.12 -12.29 6.08
N ILE A 175 4.74 -11.36 5.36
CA ILE A 175 4.10 -10.26 4.65
C ILE A 175 3.87 -10.65 3.18
N MET A 176 2.69 -10.35 2.66
CA MET A 176 2.22 -10.67 1.31
C MET A 176 3.25 -10.36 0.23
N HIS A 177 3.82 -9.15 0.24
CA HIS A 177 4.72 -8.71 -0.84
C HIS A 177 6.06 -9.45 -0.82
N GLN A 178 6.58 -9.76 0.35
CA GLN A 178 7.80 -10.54 0.49
C GLN A 178 7.58 -12.00 0.11
N ILE A 179 6.47 -12.60 0.52
CA ILE A 179 6.09 -13.95 0.12
C ILE A 179 5.86 -14.03 -1.39
N ASN A 180 5.23 -13.00 -1.97
CA ASN A 180 5.02 -12.93 -3.42
C ASN A 180 6.36 -12.89 -4.18
N LEU A 181 7.28 -12.06 -3.73
CA LEU A 181 8.62 -11.95 -4.31
C LEU A 181 9.43 -13.26 -4.17
N GLU A 182 9.45 -13.84 -2.97
CA GLU A 182 10.29 -14.99 -2.65
C GLU A 182 9.74 -16.32 -3.16
N LYS A 183 8.40 -16.41 -3.36
CA LYS A 183 7.79 -17.71 -3.71
C LYS A 183 6.57 -17.65 -4.62
N MET A 184 5.58 -16.80 -4.36
CA MET A 184 4.28 -16.92 -5.04
C MET A 184 4.36 -16.60 -6.52
N SER A 185 5.15 -15.59 -6.91
CA SER A 185 5.33 -15.29 -8.33
C SER A 185 6.24 -16.30 -9.01
N PRO A 186 5.77 -16.98 -10.07
CA PRO A 186 6.61 -17.84 -10.89
C PRO A 186 7.40 -17.05 -11.95
N VAL A 187 7.20 -15.73 -12.06
CA VAL A 187 7.68 -14.82 -13.11
C VAL A 187 7.08 -15.15 -14.48
N ILE A 188 7.12 -16.40 -14.90
CA ILE A 188 6.45 -16.92 -16.09
C ILE A 188 5.47 -18.01 -15.65
N GLN A 189 4.21 -17.78 -15.95
CA GLN A 189 3.12 -18.72 -15.72
C GLN A 189 3.09 -19.81 -16.80
N VAL A 190 2.58 -20.98 -16.44
CA VAL A 190 2.14 -22.00 -17.40
C VAL A 190 0.72 -22.41 -17.04
N LYS A 191 -0.21 -22.19 -17.96
CA LYS A 191 -1.61 -22.62 -17.77
C LYS A 191 -2.09 -23.29 -19.07
N GLU A 192 -2.67 -24.47 -18.94
CA GLU A 192 -3.17 -25.24 -20.09
C GLU A 192 -2.14 -25.41 -21.21
N GLY A 193 -0.86 -25.61 -20.84
CA GLY A 193 0.26 -25.79 -21.77
C GLY A 193 0.75 -24.51 -22.44
N VAL A 194 0.30 -23.35 -22.01
CA VAL A 194 0.73 -22.04 -22.53
C VAL A 194 1.54 -21.29 -21.48
N ALA A 195 2.74 -20.86 -21.85
CA ALA A 195 3.59 -20.00 -21.06
C ALA A 195 3.29 -18.52 -21.34
N PHE A 196 3.25 -17.70 -20.31
CA PHE A 196 3.01 -16.26 -20.42
C PHE A 196 3.57 -15.52 -19.18
N PRO A 197 3.82 -14.20 -19.28
CA PRO A 197 4.30 -13.41 -18.15
C PRO A 197 3.29 -13.43 -17.00
N ASP A 198 3.79 -13.65 -15.78
CA ASP A 198 2.98 -13.45 -14.58
C ASP A 198 2.59 -11.98 -14.46
N SER A 199 1.42 -11.74 -13.91
CA SER A 199 0.92 -10.41 -13.59
C SER A 199 -0.06 -10.50 -12.45
N CYS A 200 -0.14 -9.46 -11.62
CA CYS A 200 -1.13 -9.45 -10.56
C CYS A 200 -1.67 -8.05 -10.27
N VAL A 201 -2.87 -8.01 -9.75
CA VAL A 201 -3.38 -6.89 -8.99
C VAL A 201 -3.35 -7.25 -7.51
N GLY A 202 -3.10 -6.28 -6.66
CA GLY A 202 -3.10 -6.51 -5.22
C GLY A 202 -3.90 -5.45 -4.47
N THR A 203 -4.57 -5.86 -3.40
CA THR A 203 -5.35 -4.95 -2.56
C THR A 203 -4.49 -4.05 -1.68
N ASP A 204 -3.22 -3.95 -1.98
CA ASP A 204 -2.26 -3.08 -1.32
C ASP A 204 -1.47 -2.26 -2.34
N SER A 205 -1.19 -1.01 -2.00
CA SER A 205 -0.45 -0.09 -2.89
C SER A 205 1.02 -0.50 -3.12
N HIS A 206 1.60 -1.35 -2.25
CA HIS A 206 2.97 -1.87 -2.40
C HIS A 206 3.05 -3.18 -3.20
N THR A 207 1.98 -3.58 -3.86
CA THR A 207 1.98 -4.71 -4.81
C THR A 207 3.11 -4.64 -5.85
N PRO A 208 3.53 -3.45 -6.33
CA PRO A 208 4.69 -3.29 -7.21
C PRO A 208 6.03 -3.80 -6.68
N HIS A 209 6.11 -4.24 -5.43
CA HIS A 209 7.32 -4.87 -4.87
C HIS A 209 7.87 -5.99 -5.77
N VAL A 210 7.00 -6.80 -6.35
CA VAL A 210 7.36 -7.90 -7.25
C VAL A 210 7.73 -7.44 -8.66
N ASP A 211 7.53 -6.16 -9.02
CA ASP A 211 7.98 -5.59 -10.28
C ASP A 211 9.51 -5.70 -10.43
N ALA A 212 10.21 -5.84 -9.31
CA ALA A 212 11.66 -6.12 -9.29
C ALA A 212 12.05 -7.39 -10.06
N LEU A 213 11.14 -8.34 -10.20
CA LEU A 213 11.33 -9.58 -10.99
C LEU A 213 10.89 -9.43 -12.46
N GLY A 214 10.51 -8.24 -12.88
CA GLY A 214 9.95 -8.02 -14.22
C GLY A 214 8.48 -8.44 -14.36
N VAL A 215 7.78 -8.59 -13.25
CA VAL A 215 6.34 -8.94 -13.18
C VAL A 215 5.52 -7.66 -13.09
N LEU A 216 4.57 -7.47 -14.00
CA LEU A 216 3.66 -6.33 -13.91
C LEU A 216 2.64 -6.56 -12.80
N ALA A 217 2.82 -5.83 -11.71
CA ALA A 217 1.97 -5.89 -10.54
C ALA A 217 1.58 -4.49 -10.09
N ILE A 218 0.31 -4.24 -9.94
CA ILE A 218 -0.21 -2.93 -9.54
C ILE A 218 -1.12 -3.02 -8.32
N GLY A 219 -1.01 -2.01 -7.47
CA GLY A 219 -1.90 -1.84 -6.34
C GLY A 219 -3.26 -1.31 -6.80
N VAL A 220 -4.33 -1.91 -6.29
CA VAL A 220 -5.71 -1.54 -6.58
C VAL A 220 -6.52 -1.47 -5.29
N GLY A 221 -7.70 -0.88 -5.33
CA GLY A 221 -8.66 -0.96 -4.24
C GLY A 221 -9.39 -2.30 -4.21
N GLY A 222 -10.08 -2.59 -3.11
CA GLY A 222 -10.85 -3.83 -2.95
C GLY A 222 -11.87 -4.03 -4.07
N LEU A 223 -12.58 -2.99 -4.45
CA LEU A 223 -13.61 -3.04 -5.50
C LEU A 223 -13.06 -3.40 -6.89
N GLU A 224 -11.89 -2.89 -7.25
CA GLU A 224 -11.23 -3.26 -8.50
C GLU A 224 -10.70 -4.69 -8.45
N ALA A 225 -10.17 -5.11 -7.30
CA ALA A 225 -9.76 -6.49 -7.08
C ALA A 225 -10.94 -7.47 -7.25
N GLU A 226 -12.11 -7.16 -6.71
CA GLU A 226 -13.34 -7.95 -6.89
C GLU A 226 -13.74 -8.08 -8.37
N THR A 227 -13.61 -6.99 -9.13
CA THR A 227 -13.85 -6.98 -10.57
C THR A 227 -12.97 -8.01 -11.28
N VAL A 228 -11.68 -8.03 -10.96
CA VAL A 228 -10.70 -8.99 -11.50
C VAL A 228 -10.97 -10.41 -10.99
N MET A 229 -11.27 -10.58 -9.70
CA MET A 229 -11.65 -11.89 -9.13
C MET A 229 -12.79 -12.53 -9.93
N LEU A 230 -13.79 -11.75 -10.30
CA LEU A 230 -14.97 -12.21 -11.04
C LEU A 230 -14.71 -12.38 -12.55
N GLY A 231 -13.45 -12.27 -13.00
CA GLY A 231 -13.02 -12.58 -14.37
C GLY A 231 -13.21 -11.45 -15.37
N ARG A 232 -13.53 -10.26 -14.92
CA ARG A 232 -13.60 -9.08 -15.77
C ARG A 232 -12.21 -8.49 -15.98
N PRO A 233 -11.92 -7.93 -17.16
CA PRO A 233 -10.67 -7.23 -17.35
C PRO A 233 -10.63 -5.93 -16.53
N SER A 234 -9.43 -5.53 -16.14
CA SER A 234 -9.16 -4.15 -15.78
C SER A 234 -9.05 -3.33 -17.08
N MET A 235 -9.98 -2.41 -17.30
CA MET A 235 -9.92 -1.57 -18.50
C MET A 235 -8.86 -0.50 -18.33
N MET A 236 -7.94 -0.44 -19.28
CA MET A 236 -6.80 0.46 -19.26
C MET A 236 -6.83 1.44 -20.41
N ARG A 237 -6.46 2.67 -20.13
CA ARG A 237 -5.96 3.60 -21.15
C ARG A 237 -4.44 3.57 -21.09
N LEU A 238 -3.77 3.63 -22.24
CA LEU A 238 -2.31 3.49 -22.28
C LEU A 238 -1.67 4.50 -21.32
N PRO A 239 -0.89 4.02 -20.33
CA PRO A 239 -0.20 4.90 -19.38
C PRO A 239 1.00 5.59 -20.00
N ASP A 240 1.51 6.63 -19.35
CA ASP A 240 2.84 7.14 -19.62
C ASP A 240 3.88 6.13 -19.14
N ILE A 241 4.69 5.63 -20.05
CA ILE A 241 5.81 4.73 -19.73
C ILE A 241 7.10 5.55 -19.75
N VAL A 242 7.67 5.77 -18.56
CA VAL A 242 8.81 6.64 -18.33
C VAL A 242 10.03 5.80 -18.00
N GLY A 243 11.12 5.99 -18.75
CA GLY A 243 12.40 5.37 -18.47
C GLY A 243 13.14 6.11 -17.36
N VAL A 244 13.69 5.39 -16.40
CA VAL A 244 14.58 5.91 -15.35
C VAL A 244 15.93 5.23 -15.50
N LYS A 245 16.86 5.93 -16.12
CA LYS A 245 18.23 5.44 -16.33
C LYS A 245 19.05 5.62 -15.07
N LEU A 246 19.46 4.52 -14.46
CA LEU A 246 20.36 4.51 -13.31
C LEU A 246 21.80 4.45 -13.78
N THR A 247 22.56 5.46 -13.40
CA THR A 247 23.99 5.59 -13.72
C THR A 247 24.82 5.54 -12.44
N GLY A 248 26.14 5.52 -12.59
CA GLY A 248 27.06 5.47 -11.47
C GLY A 248 26.99 4.17 -10.69
N VAL A 249 27.68 4.17 -9.56
CA VAL A 249 27.74 3.02 -8.65
C VAL A 249 27.36 3.44 -7.23
N ARG A 250 26.75 2.52 -6.50
CA ARG A 250 26.46 2.73 -5.08
C ARG A 250 27.76 2.97 -4.32
N GLN A 251 27.81 4.05 -3.55
CA GLN A 251 28.98 4.38 -2.74
C GLN A 251 29.10 3.41 -1.54
N PRO A 252 30.33 3.18 -1.02
CA PRO A 252 30.55 2.36 0.17
C PRO A 252 29.71 2.84 1.35
N GLY A 253 29.10 1.89 2.07
CA GLY A 253 28.28 2.16 3.27
C GLY A 253 26.88 2.70 2.98
N ILE A 254 26.49 2.81 1.72
CA ILE A 254 25.14 3.24 1.32
C ILE A 254 24.23 2.02 1.18
N THR A 255 23.05 2.10 1.79
CA THR A 255 22.03 1.03 1.73
C THR A 255 21.04 1.24 0.58
N ALA A 256 20.33 0.18 0.21
CA ALA A 256 19.22 0.29 -0.74
C ALA A 256 18.12 1.25 -0.22
N THR A 257 17.94 1.36 1.09
CA THR A 257 17.03 2.32 1.71
C THR A 257 17.45 3.76 1.41
N ASP A 258 18.72 4.07 1.53
CA ASP A 258 19.25 5.41 1.18
C ASP A 258 18.95 5.74 -0.29
N ILE A 259 19.12 4.77 -1.18
CA ILE A 259 18.85 4.92 -2.62
C ILE A 259 17.36 5.18 -2.86
N VAL A 260 16.46 4.38 -2.28
CA VAL A 260 15.02 4.52 -2.55
C VAL A 260 14.45 5.81 -1.98
N LEU A 261 14.93 6.29 -0.83
CA LEU A 261 14.49 7.57 -0.29
C LEU A 261 14.95 8.75 -1.17
N ALA A 262 16.18 8.68 -1.70
CA ALA A 262 16.67 9.66 -2.66
C ALA A 262 15.90 9.63 -3.98
N LEU A 263 15.61 8.44 -4.51
CA LEU A 263 14.76 8.28 -5.69
C LEU A 263 13.34 8.79 -5.48
N THR A 264 12.77 8.56 -4.30
CA THR A 264 11.40 9.02 -3.97
C THR A 264 11.31 10.55 -4.02
N GLU A 265 12.26 11.25 -3.44
CA GLU A 265 12.35 12.71 -3.54
C GLU A 265 12.51 13.17 -5.00
N PHE A 266 13.46 12.58 -5.73
CA PHE A 266 13.74 12.90 -7.13
C PHE A 266 12.50 12.68 -8.01
N LEU A 267 11.87 11.51 -7.95
CA LEU A 267 10.75 11.17 -8.79
C LEU A 267 9.48 11.99 -8.48
N ARG A 268 9.25 12.34 -7.20
CA ARG A 268 8.17 13.27 -6.85
C ARG A 268 8.38 14.65 -7.48
N ARG A 269 9.61 15.14 -7.47
CA ARG A 269 9.97 16.41 -8.11
C ARG A 269 9.78 16.36 -9.63
N GLU A 270 10.09 15.22 -10.25
CA GLU A 270 9.92 14.99 -11.69
C GLU A 270 8.48 14.71 -12.12
N ARG A 271 7.54 14.65 -11.16
CA ARG A 271 6.09 14.49 -11.40
C ARG A 271 5.74 13.26 -12.24
N VAL A 272 6.10 12.09 -11.74
CA VAL A 272 5.81 10.78 -12.36
C VAL A 272 4.46 10.20 -11.94
N VAL A 273 3.54 11.03 -11.47
CA VAL A 273 2.24 10.58 -10.96
C VAL A 273 1.51 9.75 -12.01
N SER A 274 1.05 8.59 -11.62
CA SER A 274 0.35 7.58 -12.46
C SER A 274 1.18 6.99 -13.60
N ALA A 275 2.45 7.33 -13.73
CA ALA A 275 3.34 6.75 -14.74
C ALA A 275 3.68 5.29 -14.41
N TYR A 276 4.03 4.53 -15.44
CA TYR A 276 4.67 3.23 -15.31
C TYR A 276 6.17 3.44 -15.56
N LEU A 277 6.96 3.23 -14.51
CA LEU A 277 8.41 3.45 -14.59
C LEU A 277 9.13 2.17 -14.99
N GLU A 278 10.21 2.33 -15.75
CA GLU A 278 11.15 1.25 -16.06
C GLU A 278 12.56 1.71 -15.70
N PHE A 279 13.13 1.04 -14.70
CA PHE A 279 14.50 1.29 -14.25
C PHE A 279 15.47 0.47 -15.09
N PHE A 280 16.45 1.10 -15.70
CA PHE A 280 17.41 0.46 -16.61
C PHE A 280 18.79 1.12 -16.53
N GLY A 281 19.74 0.66 -17.34
CA GLY A 281 21.10 1.15 -17.39
C GLY A 281 22.07 0.33 -16.53
N GLU A 282 23.34 0.70 -16.55
CA GLU A 282 24.40 -0.04 -15.86
C GLU A 282 24.20 -0.04 -14.33
N GLY A 283 23.67 1.06 -13.77
CA GLY A 283 23.31 1.12 -12.37
C GLY A 283 22.22 0.10 -11.98
N ALA A 284 21.20 -0.08 -12.82
CA ALA A 284 20.15 -1.05 -12.59
C ALA A 284 20.67 -2.50 -12.67
N LYS A 285 21.53 -2.79 -13.63
CA LYS A 285 22.14 -4.13 -13.80
C LYS A 285 22.99 -4.54 -12.59
N ALA A 286 23.65 -3.59 -11.95
CA ALA A 286 24.48 -3.84 -10.77
C ALA A 286 23.68 -4.10 -9.47
N LEU A 287 22.41 -3.71 -9.42
CA LEU A 287 21.57 -3.91 -8.25
C LEU A 287 21.08 -5.36 -8.14
N THR A 288 21.13 -5.92 -6.94
CA THR A 288 20.52 -7.23 -6.64
C THR A 288 19.00 -7.13 -6.70
N ILE A 289 18.30 -8.25 -6.79
CA ILE A 289 16.83 -8.25 -6.73
C ILE A 289 16.32 -7.68 -5.40
N GLY A 290 17.00 -7.95 -4.28
CA GLY A 290 16.68 -7.32 -3.00
C GLY A 290 16.72 -5.78 -3.06
N ASP A 291 17.74 -5.21 -3.68
CA ASP A 291 17.86 -3.77 -3.88
C ASP A 291 16.77 -3.24 -4.81
N ARG A 292 16.52 -3.92 -5.92
CA ARG A 292 15.43 -3.57 -6.87
C ARG A 292 14.05 -3.64 -6.22
N ALA A 293 13.82 -4.64 -5.39
CA ALA A 293 12.56 -4.79 -4.65
C ALA A 293 12.31 -3.63 -3.67
N THR A 294 13.37 -3.18 -2.98
CA THR A 294 13.31 -2.00 -2.12
C THR A 294 12.87 -0.75 -2.92
N ILE A 295 13.39 -0.58 -4.14
CA ILE A 295 13.02 0.52 -5.03
C ILE A 295 11.58 0.38 -5.54
N SER A 296 11.22 -0.79 -6.07
CA SER A 296 9.90 -1.07 -6.63
C SER A 296 8.78 -0.98 -5.56
N ASN A 297 9.08 -1.35 -4.31
CA ASN A 297 8.13 -1.28 -3.21
C ASN A 297 7.56 0.12 -2.99
N MET A 298 8.40 1.15 -3.08
CA MET A 298 8.02 2.53 -2.82
C MET A 298 7.40 3.25 -4.03
N THR A 299 6.97 2.51 -5.04
CA THR A 299 6.26 3.07 -6.22
C THR A 299 5.12 4.04 -5.82
N PRO A 300 4.23 3.72 -4.88
CA PRO A 300 3.19 4.67 -4.49
C PRO A 300 3.74 5.91 -3.78
N GLU A 301 4.85 5.82 -3.07
CA GLU A 301 5.44 6.97 -2.38
C GLU A 301 6.03 7.98 -3.36
N TYR A 302 6.58 7.55 -4.47
CA TYR A 302 6.97 8.49 -5.53
C TYR A 302 5.86 8.79 -6.56
N GLY A 303 4.68 8.22 -6.39
CA GLY A 303 3.45 8.57 -7.12
C GLY A 303 3.20 7.77 -8.39
N ALA A 304 4.07 6.84 -8.75
CA ALA A 304 3.91 6.01 -9.93
C ALA A 304 2.94 4.84 -9.71
N THR A 305 2.52 4.19 -10.77
CA THR A 305 1.66 3.01 -10.74
C THR A 305 2.46 1.71 -10.74
N ALA A 306 3.54 1.66 -11.49
CA ALA A 306 4.46 0.52 -11.58
C ALA A 306 5.91 0.98 -11.54
N GLY A 307 6.79 0.14 -11.01
CA GLY A 307 8.23 0.39 -10.93
C GLY A 307 9.01 -0.85 -11.39
N MET A 308 9.12 -1.01 -12.71
CA MET A 308 9.61 -2.22 -13.35
C MET A 308 11.13 -2.27 -13.46
N PHE A 309 11.66 -3.47 -13.32
CA PHE A 309 13.00 -3.83 -13.78
C PHE A 309 12.90 -4.90 -14.85
N TYR A 310 13.90 -4.99 -15.73
CA TYR A 310 13.94 -6.01 -16.77
C TYR A 310 14.34 -7.37 -16.19
N ILE A 311 13.90 -8.45 -16.83
CA ILE A 311 14.40 -9.79 -16.56
C ILE A 311 15.83 -9.89 -17.07
N ASP A 312 16.77 -10.21 -16.20
CA ASP A 312 18.19 -10.35 -16.51
C ASP A 312 18.86 -11.44 -15.64
N GLU A 313 20.18 -11.51 -15.66
CA GLU A 313 20.94 -12.48 -14.87
C GLU A 313 20.69 -12.36 -13.38
N GLN A 314 20.49 -11.15 -12.84
CA GLN A 314 20.15 -10.95 -11.44
C GLN A 314 18.83 -11.63 -11.07
N THR A 315 17.85 -11.60 -11.98
CA THR A 315 16.57 -12.30 -11.81
C THR A 315 16.79 -13.80 -11.71
N ILE A 316 17.59 -14.38 -12.60
CA ILE A 316 17.92 -15.82 -12.60
C ILE A 316 18.63 -16.23 -11.31
N GLN A 317 19.62 -15.46 -10.87
CA GLN A 317 20.34 -15.70 -9.62
C GLN A 317 19.41 -15.68 -8.40
N TYR A 318 18.48 -14.73 -8.35
CA TYR A 318 17.51 -14.64 -7.26
C TYR A 318 16.53 -15.81 -7.24
N LEU A 319 16.05 -16.26 -8.40
CA LEU A 319 15.16 -17.43 -8.47
C LEU A 319 15.87 -18.69 -7.98
N LYS A 320 17.15 -18.88 -8.30
CA LYS A 320 17.99 -19.96 -7.76
C LYS A 320 18.16 -19.82 -6.25
N LEU A 321 18.50 -18.64 -5.76
CA LEU A 321 18.71 -18.36 -4.33
C LEU A 321 17.45 -18.63 -3.50
N THR A 322 16.27 -18.29 -4.02
CA THR A 322 14.99 -18.50 -3.32
C THR A 322 14.40 -19.90 -3.53
N GLY A 323 15.19 -20.81 -4.12
CA GLY A 323 14.85 -22.22 -4.21
C GLY A 323 13.76 -22.57 -5.22
N ARG A 324 13.55 -21.73 -6.27
CA ARG A 324 12.70 -22.10 -7.41
C ARG A 324 13.28 -23.34 -8.09
N GLU A 325 12.40 -24.20 -8.59
CA GLU A 325 12.82 -25.43 -9.25
C GLU A 325 13.64 -25.12 -10.53
N PRO A 326 14.67 -25.91 -10.86
CA PRO A 326 15.53 -25.66 -12.02
C PRO A 326 14.76 -25.54 -13.34
N GLU A 327 13.68 -26.30 -13.49
CA GLU A 327 12.83 -26.27 -14.67
C GLU A 327 12.11 -24.91 -14.81
N GLN A 328 11.64 -24.35 -13.70
CA GLN A 328 11.01 -23.03 -13.68
C GLN A 328 12.04 -21.93 -14.00
N VAL A 329 13.23 -22.01 -13.47
CA VAL A 329 14.31 -21.04 -13.76
C VAL A 329 14.67 -21.07 -15.25
N ALA A 330 14.83 -22.28 -15.83
CA ALA A 330 15.12 -22.43 -17.26
C ALA A 330 13.97 -21.91 -18.14
N LEU A 331 12.72 -22.12 -17.74
CA LEU A 331 11.55 -21.58 -18.44
C LEU A 331 11.55 -20.06 -18.46
N VAL A 332 11.83 -19.42 -17.34
CA VAL A 332 11.89 -17.95 -17.22
C VAL A 332 12.93 -17.37 -18.20
N GLU A 333 14.13 -17.92 -18.20
CA GLU A 333 15.20 -17.48 -19.11
C GLU A 333 14.83 -17.69 -20.57
N SER A 334 14.37 -18.89 -20.93
CA SER A 334 14.01 -19.25 -22.31
C SER A 334 12.86 -18.40 -22.83
N TYR A 335 11.81 -18.24 -22.03
CA TYR A 335 10.65 -17.41 -22.40
C TYR A 335 11.06 -15.96 -22.57
N ALA A 336 11.78 -15.38 -21.63
CA ALA A 336 12.19 -13.98 -21.68
C ALA A 336 13.02 -13.67 -22.93
N LYS A 337 13.92 -14.56 -23.30
CA LYS A 337 14.72 -14.42 -24.53
C LYS A 337 13.88 -14.56 -25.80
N ALA A 338 12.98 -15.54 -25.85
CA ALA A 338 12.10 -15.76 -27.00
C ALA A 338 11.07 -14.64 -27.21
N ALA A 339 10.52 -14.13 -26.12
CA ALA A 339 9.48 -13.08 -26.14
C ALA A 339 10.03 -11.65 -26.21
N GLY A 340 11.35 -11.46 -26.15
CA GLY A 340 11.96 -10.13 -26.14
C GLY A 340 11.78 -9.39 -24.83
N LEU A 341 11.72 -10.11 -23.71
CA LEU A 341 11.65 -9.55 -22.35
C LEU A 341 12.98 -9.58 -21.59
N TRP A 342 13.98 -10.25 -22.14
CA TRP A 342 15.34 -10.22 -21.59
C TRP A 342 15.97 -8.86 -21.80
N ALA A 343 16.69 -8.36 -20.79
CA ALA A 343 17.23 -6.98 -20.75
C ALA A 343 17.92 -6.54 -22.05
N ASP A 344 18.73 -7.42 -22.68
CA ASP A 344 19.47 -7.08 -23.90
C ASP A 344 18.54 -6.77 -25.10
N SER A 345 17.31 -7.26 -25.10
CA SER A 345 16.34 -6.99 -26.17
C SER A 345 15.65 -5.62 -26.04
N LEU A 346 15.96 -4.86 -25.02
CA LEU A 346 15.34 -3.55 -24.75
C LEU A 346 16.27 -2.36 -25.05
N GLU A 347 17.40 -2.61 -25.68
CA GLU A 347 18.38 -1.56 -26.04
C GLU A 347 17.79 -0.42 -26.87
N HIS A 348 16.80 -0.73 -27.72
CA HIS A 348 16.16 0.24 -28.62
C HIS A 348 14.76 0.67 -28.13
N ALA A 349 14.40 0.38 -26.88
CA ALA A 349 13.12 0.80 -26.34
C ALA A 349 13.04 2.34 -26.26
N GLU A 350 11.89 2.89 -26.64
CA GLU A 350 11.60 4.31 -26.62
C GLU A 350 10.55 4.62 -25.54
N TYR A 351 10.81 5.63 -24.75
CA TYR A 351 9.94 6.07 -23.64
C TYR A 351 9.30 7.43 -23.94
N GLU A 352 8.20 7.76 -23.24
CA GLU A 352 7.61 9.08 -23.27
C GLU A 352 8.64 10.16 -22.89
N ARG A 353 9.45 9.87 -21.88
CA ARG A 353 10.63 10.61 -21.47
C ARG A 353 11.60 9.70 -20.73
N VAL A 354 12.83 10.11 -20.65
CA VAL A 354 13.87 9.42 -19.89
C VAL A 354 14.38 10.36 -18.80
N LEU A 355 14.36 9.88 -17.57
CA LEU A 355 14.96 10.53 -16.42
C LEU A 355 16.29 9.84 -16.12
N GLU A 356 17.27 10.60 -15.68
CA GLU A 356 18.59 10.05 -15.32
C GLU A 356 18.87 10.29 -13.84
N PHE A 357 19.30 9.25 -13.15
CA PHE A 357 19.63 9.30 -11.72
C PHE A 357 20.98 8.64 -11.47
N ASP A 358 21.90 9.39 -10.84
CA ASP A 358 23.23 8.92 -10.51
C ASP A 358 23.28 8.32 -9.10
N LEU A 359 23.46 6.99 -9.02
CA LEU A 359 23.60 6.27 -7.75
C LEU A 359 24.78 6.75 -6.90
N SER A 360 25.81 7.28 -7.53
CA SER A 360 27.00 7.81 -6.83
C SER A 360 26.71 9.07 -6.03
N SER A 361 25.61 9.77 -6.31
CA SER A 361 25.19 10.98 -5.62
C SER A 361 24.48 10.71 -4.29
N VAL A 362 24.13 9.46 -4.02
CA VAL A 362 23.35 9.10 -2.82
C VAL A 362 24.24 9.07 -1.59
N GLU A 363 23.81 9.81 -0.57
CA GLU A 363 24.41 9.85 0.75
C GLU A 363 23.52 9.13 1.77
N ARG A 364 24.06 8.82 2.95
CA ARG A 364 23.26 8.34 4.07
C ARG A 364 22.17 9.36 4.40
N ASN A 365 20.94 8.92 4.46
CA ASN A 365 19.81 9.81 4.62
C ASN A 365 18.69 9.15 5.43
N LEU A 366 17.67 9.93 5.71
CA LEU A 366 16.39 9.52 6.23
C LEU A 366 15.30 10.39 5.62
N ALA A 367 14.04 10.07 5.85
CA ALA A 367 12.93 10.87 5.36
C ALA A 367 11.96 11.20 6.49
N GLY A 368 11.58 12.46 6.59
CA GLY A 368 10.67 12.97 7.60
C GLY A 368 10.68 14.48 7.73
N PRO A 369 9.93 14.99 8.71
CA PRO A 369 9.26 14.29 9.82
C PRO A 369 7.91 13.63 9.49
N SER A 370 7.34 13.83 8.32
CA SER A 370 5.98 13.36 8.05
C SER A 370 5.66 12.93 6.62
N ASN A 371 6.66 12.83 5.75
CA ASN A 371 6.46 12.39 4.36
C ASN A 371 7.64 11.58 3.84
N PRO A 372 7.39 10.51 3.06
CA PRO A 372 8.45 9.67 2.52
C PRO A 372 9.38 10.40 1.52
N HIS A 373 8.90 11.43 0.86
CA HIS A 373 9.66 12.22 -0.11
C HIS A 373 10.40 13.43 0.51
N ARG A 374 10.26 13.65 1.80
CA ARG A 374 11.04 14.69 2.53
C ARG A 374 12.37 14.12 3.00
N ARG A 375 13.24 13.80 2.06
CA ARG A 375 14.55 13.25 2.32
C ARG A 375 15.49 14.28 2.98
N LEU A 376 16.27 13.83 3.94
CA LEU A 376 17.26 14.60 4.66
C LEU A 376 18.56 13.80 4.74
N PRO A 377 19.66 14.25 4.12
CA PRO A 377 20.98 13.68 4.41
C PRO A 377 21.29 13.80 5.91
N THR A 378 21.80 12.74 6.52
CA THR A 378 22.08 12.72 7.96
C THR A 378 23.10 13.78 8.38
N LYS A 379 24.00 14.14 7.50
CA LYS A 379 24.96 15.24 7.72
C LYS A 379 24.32 16.63 7.85
N ASN A 380 23.07 16.79 7.39
CA ASN A 380 22.36 18.08 7.36
C ASN A 380 21.35 18.24 8.50
N LEU A 381 21.21 17.27 9.40
CA LEU A 381 20.21 17.31 10.47
C LEU A 381 20.39 18.52 11.41
N SER A 382 21.64 18.86 11.76
CA SER A 382 21.95 20.06 12.57
C SER A 382 21.61 21.35 11.81
N ALA A 383 21.92 21.44 10.52
CA ALA A 383 21.60 22.61 9.70
C ALA A 383 20.09 22.83 9.51
N ARG A 384 19.31 21.76 9.63
CA ARG A 384 17.85 21.79 9.54
C ARG A 384 17.16 21.98 10.90
N GLY A 385 17.93 22.13 12.00
CA GLY A 385 17.42 22.30 13.35
C GLY A 385 16.75 21.05 13.94
N ILE A 386 16.93 19.89 13.32
CA ILE A 386 16.45 18.60 13.84
C ILE A 386 17.38 18.11 14.95
N ALA A 387 18.68 18.02 14.65
CA ALA A 387 19.69 17.77 15.67
C ALA A 387 20.12 19.10 16.34
N ILE A 388 20.38 19.06 17.63
CA ILE A 388 20.83 20.20 18.43
C ILE A 388 22.11 19.85 19.19
N PRO A 389 22.94 20.82 19.61
CA PRO A 389 24.17 20.56 20.34
C PRO A 389 23.95 19.73 21.63
N ALA A 390 24.91 18.87 21.96
CA ALA A 390 24.86 17.97 23.12
C ALA A 390 24.58 18.70 24.43
N GLN A 391 25.25 19.84 24.68
CA GLN A 391 25.03 20.64 25.89
C GLN A 391 23.57 21.12 26.02
N GLN A 392 22.93 21.47 24.92
CA GLN A 392 21.53 21.91 24.94
C GLN A 392 20.60 20.74 25.21
N ARG A 393 20.90 19.53 24.68
CA ARG A 393 20.13 18.31 24.98
C ARG A 393 20.22 17.93 26.45
N GLU A 394 21.42 17.98 27.04
CA GLU A 394 21.66 17.67 28.44
C GLU A 394 20.89 18.61 29.37
N ALA A 395 20.81 19.88 29.03
CA ALA A 395 20.05 20.88 29.81
C ALA A 395 18.51 20.59 29.76
N GLN A 396 18.01 20.11 28.63
CA GLN A 396 16.60 19.75 28.45
C GLN A 396 16.22 18.43 29.14
N GLN A 397 17.16 17.51 29.32
CA GLN A 397 16.94 16.19 29.93
C GLN A 397 16.77 16.27 31.48
N ALA A 398 17.15 17.37 32.11
CA ALA A 398 17.07 17.55 33.54
C ALA A 398 15.62 17.60 34.11
N GLU A 399 14.61 17.69 33.26
CA GLU A 399 13.21 17.85 33.63
C GLU A 399 12.37 16.57 33.67
N GLY A 400 12.91 15.40 33.21
CA GLY A 400 12.18 14.15 33.18
C GLY A 400 13.01 12.95 32.71
N LEU A 401 12.36 11.79 32.49
CA LEU A 401 13.01 10.57 32.02
C LEU A 401 13.50 10.68 30.59
N MET A 402 12.70 11.34 29.71
CA MET A 402 12.96 11.42 28.29
C MET A 402 13.43 12.80 27.82
N PRO A 403 14.37 12.88 26.88
CA PRO A 403 14.76 14.13 26.21
C PRO A 403 13.66 14.60 25.24
N ASP A 404 13.69 15.86 24.84
CA ASP A 404 12.92 16.34 23.70
C ASP A 404 13.32 15.60 22.42
N GLY A 405 12.35 15.35 21.54
CA GLY A 405 12.58 14.52 20.35
C GLY A 405 12.85 13.06 20.65
N ALA A 406 12.50 12.58 21.86
CA ALA A 406 12.73 11.20 22.27
C ALA A 406 12.22 10.20 21.24
N VAL A 407 13.06 9.25 20.88
CA VAL A 407 12.67 8.10 20.05
C VAL A 407 11.90 7.13 20.95
N ILE A 408 10.58 7.14 20.83
CA ILE A 408 9.70 6.28 21.63
C ILE A 408 9.44 4.93 20.97
N ILE A 409 9.61 4.86 19.64
CA ILE A 409 9.48 3.65 18.83
C ILE A 409 10.66 3.59 17.87
N ALA A 410 11.36 2.45 17.87
CA ALA A 410 12.37 2.11 16.87
C ALA A 410 12.04 0.72 16.33
N ALA A 411 11.63 0.65 15.06
CA ALA A 411 11.11 -0.57 14.46
C ALA A 411 11.85 -0.96 13.17
N ILE A 412 12.40 -2.16 13.14
CA ILE A 412 12.83 -2.82 11.89
C ILE A 412 11.60 -3.58 11.39
N THR A 413 10.99 -3.08 10.33
CA THR A 413 9.68 -3.52 9.86
C THR A 413 9.54 -3.36 8.35
N SER A 414 8.43 -3.89 7.79
CA SER A 414 8.05 -3.73 6.39
C SER A 414 8.86 -4.57 5.40
N CYS A 415 8.15 -5.13 4.42
CA CYS A 415 8.76 -5.84 3.29
C CYS A 415 9.75 -4.99 2.49
N THR A 416 9.58 -3.66 2.46
CA THR A 416 10.50 -2.73 1.77
C THR A 416 11.96 -3.02 2.10
N ASN A 417 12.26 -3.23 3.37
CA ASN A 417 13.62 -3.38 3.87
C ASN A 417 13.94 -4.81 4.30
N THR A 418 12.98 -5.56 4.83
CA THR A 418 13.23 -6.91 5.35
C THR A 418 13.31 -7.97 4.25
N SER A 419 12.85 -7.69 3.04
CA SER A 419 13.04 -8.55 1.87
C SER A 419 14.45 -8.50 1.29
N ASN A 420 15.25 -7.51 1.68
CA ASN A 420 16.63 -7.37 1.26
C ASN A 420 17.58 -7.89 2.37
N PRO A 421 18.18 -9.07 2.21
CA PRO A 421 19.08 -9.63 3.23
C PRO A 421 20.22 -8.71 3.61
N ARG A 422 20.75 -7.92 2.68
CA ARG A 422 21.82 -6.95 2.93
C ARG A 422 21.41 -5.92 3.99
N ASN A 423 20.18 -5.40 3.93
CA ASN A 423 19.68 -4.41 4.88
C ASN A 423 19.56 -5.00 6.30
N VAL A 424 19.03 -6.18 6.41
CA VAL A 424 18.83 -6.86 7.70
C VAL A 424 20.15 -7.32 8.31
N VAL A 425 21.06 -7.85 7.50
CA VAL A 425 22.41 -8.24 7.92
C VAL A 425 23.19 -7.01 8.37
N ALA A 426 23.07 -5.88 7.68
CA ALA A 426 23.71 -4.63 8.10
C ALA A 426 23.26 -4.19 9.50
N ALA A 427 21.98 -4.29 9.81
CA ALA A 427 21.44 -4.01 11.14
C ALA A 427 22.01 -4.99 12.19
N GLY A 428 22.07 -6.28 11.87
CA GLY A 428 22.65 -7.30 12.75
C GLY A 428 24.14 -7.10 13.03
N LEU A 429 24.92 -6.73 12.03
CA LEU A 429 26.35 -6.42 12.18
C LEU A 429 26.58 -5.16 13.00
N LEU A 430 25.78 -4.11 12.81
CA LEU A 430 25.83 -2.92 13.65
C LEU A 430 25.50 -3.25 15.10
N ALA A 431 24.46 -4.04 15.32
CA ALA A 431 24.08 -4.52 16.67
C ALA A 431 25.23 -5.33 17.33
N GLN A 432 25.88 -6.21 16.59
CA GLN A 432 27.01 -7.00 17.08
C GLN A 432 28.17 -6.08 17.54
N LYS A 433 28.56 -5.11 16.73
CA LYS A 433 29.61 -4.16 17.08
C LYS A 433 29.23 -3.31 18.28
N ALA A 434 27.96 -2.87 18.37
CA ALA A 434 27.46 -2.10 19.50
C ALA A 434 27.50 -2.93 20.80
N ASN A 435 27.11 -4.18 20.77
CA ASN A 435 27.17 -5.11 21.92
C ASN A 435 28.61 -5.36 22.36
N GLN A 436 29.53 -5.59 21.43
CA GLN A 436 30.97 -5.76 21.74
C GLN A 436 31.57 -4.54 22.44
N LEU A 437 31.06 -3.36 22.15
CA LEU A 437 31.52 -2.09 22.75
C LEU A 437 30.71 -1.69 24.00
N GLY A 438 29.75 -2.51 24.43
CA GLY A 438 28.95 -2.28 25.63
C GLY A 438 27.83 -1.25 25.48
N LEU A 439 27.47 -0.85 24.26
CA LEU A 439 26.36 0.06 24.00
C LEU A 439 25.02 -0.63 24.23
N LYS A 440 24.02 0.14 24.65
CA LYS A 440 22.65 -0.33 24.89
C LYS A 440 21.64 0.65 24.28
N ARG A 441 20.43 0.15 23.95
CA ARG A 441 19.32 1.04 23.64
C ARG A 441 18.90 1.87 24.84
N GLN A 442 18.29 3.01 24.63
CA GLN A 442 17.72 3.80 25.70
C GLN A 442 16.45 3.15 26.28
N PRO A 443 16.21 3.23 27.60
CA PRO A 443 15.13 2.49 28.27
C PRO A 443 13.72 2.88 27.84
N TRP A 444 13.51 4.11 27.36
CA TRP A 444 12.20 4.58 26.88
C TRP A 444 11.87 4.17 25.46
N VAL A 445 12.80 3.57 24.72
CA VAL A 445 12.60 3.17 23.31
C VAL A 445 11.92 1.81 23.23
N LYS A 446 10.73 1.75 22.71
CA LYS A 446 10.06 0.49 22.35
C LYS A 446 10.66 -0.02 21.04
N THR A 447 11.40 -1.10 21.11
CA THR A 447 12.09 -1.70 19.97
C THR A 447 11.36 -2.93 19.46
N SER A 448 11.40 -3.16 18.15
CA SER A 448 10.79 -4.34 17.53
C SER A 448 11.49 -4.74 16.24
N PHE A 449 11.45 -6.04 15.94
CA PHE A 449 11.83 -6.60 14.66
C PHE A 449 10.68 -7.45 14.12
N ALA A 450 10.13 -7.06 12.97
CA ALA A 450 9.05 -7.75 12.30
C ALA A 450 9.45 -8.06 10.84
N PRO A 451 10.19 -9.15 10.60
CA PRO A 451 10.58 -9.54 9.25
C PRO A 451 9.37 -10.02 8.45
N GLY A 452 9.39 -9.76 7.15
CA GLY A 452 8.32 -10.16 6.23
C GLY A 452 8.36 -11.62 5.81
N SER A 453 9.34 -12.39 6.27
CA SER A 453 9.47 -13.83 6.02
C SER A 453 10.19 -14.52 7.16
N LYS A 454 9.76 -15.75 7.46
CA LYS A 454 10.45 -16.64 8.42
C LYS A 454 11.87 -17.03 7.97
N VAL A 455 12.16 -16.90 6.69
CA VAL A 455 13.50 -17.15 6.15
C VAL A 455 14.52 -16.22 6.80
N ALA A 456 14.14 -14.97 7.08
CA ALA A 456 15.04 -14.01 7.74
C ALA A 456 15.54 -14.51 9.12
N LYS A 457 14.68 -15.17 9.89
CA LYS A 457 15.10 -15.81 11.15
C LYS A 457 16.18 -16.84 10.91
N LEU A 458 16.01 -17.69 9.91
CA LEU A 458 16.96 -18.78 9.63
C LEU A 458 18.33 -18.26 9.22
N TYR A 459 18.41 -17.30 8.29
CA TYR A 459 19.73 -16.82 7.87
C TYR A 459 20.39 -15.92 8.94
N LEU A 460 19.63 -15.20 9.75
CA LEU A 460 20.19 -14.45 10.87
C LEU A 460 20.70 -15.37 11.99
N GLN A 461 20.03 -16.49 12.24
CA GLN A 461 20.54 -17.53 13.16
C GLN A 461 21.83 -18.15 12.63
N GLU A 462 21.86 -18.54 11.36
CA GLU A 462 23.06 -19.06 10.70
C GLU A 462 24.23 -18.10 10.74
N ALA A 463 23.95 -16.80 10.62
CA ALA A 463 24.95 -15.74 10.71
C ALA A 463 25.40 -15.43 12.15
N GLY A 464 24.69 -15.91 13.16
CA GLY A 464 24.93 -15.55 14.57
C GLY A 464 24.51 -14.12 14.92
N LEU A 465 23.64 -13.48 14.12
CA LEU A 465 23.24 -12.09 14.27
C LEU A 465 21.87 -11.89 14.93
N LEU A 466 21.02 -12.93 14.97
CA LEU A 466 19.72 -12.82 15.61
C LEU A 466 19.86 -12.52 17.11
N SER A 467 20.72 -13.22 17.81
CA SER A 467 21.01 -13.00 19.24
C SER A 467 21.58 -11.61 19.52
N GLU A 468 22.34 -11.05 18.57
CA GLU A 468 22.89 -9.70 18.69
C GLU A 468 21.81 -8.64 18.61
N LEU A 469 20.85 -8.79 17.71
CA LEU A 469 19.66 -7.93 17.62
C LEU A 469 18.79 -8.06 18.88
N GLU A 470 18.55 -9.27 19.35
CA GLU A 470 17.78 -9.54 20.58
C GLU A 470 18.41 -8.88 21.81
N GLN A 471 19.74 -8.91 21.92
CA GLN A 471 20.46 -8.28 23.03
C GLN A 471 20.26 -6.76 23.07
N LEU A 472 20.06 -6.10 21.93
CA LEU A 472 19.70 -4.67 21.85
C LEU A 472 18.17 -4.41 21.92
N GLY A 473 17.38 -5.45 22.16
CA GLY A 473 15.93 -5.34 22.28
C GLY A 473 15.17 -5.42 20.96
N PHE A 474 15.83 -5.82 19.86
CA PHE A 474 15.21 -6.06 18.56
C PHE A 474 14.89 -7.55 18.36
N GLY A 475 14.22 -8.15 19.34
CA GLY A 475 13.67 -9.50 19.17
C GLY A 475 12.51 -9.51 18.17
N ILE A 476 12.28 -10.69 17.57
CA ILE A 476 11.19 -10.89 16.63
C ILE A 476 9.85 -10.80 17.37
N VAL A 477 9.01 -9.87 16.97
CA VAL A 477 7.68 -9.61 17.53
C VAL A 477 6.55 -10.14 16.66
N ALA A 478 6.79 -10.28 15.35
CA ALA A 478 5.82 -10.71 14.37
C ALA A 478 6.49 -11.09 13.06
N TYR A 479 5.77 -11.88 12.24
CA TYR A 479 6.00 -12.00 10.81
C TYR A 479 4.80 -11.38 10.09
N ALA A 480 4.73 -10.06 10.09
CA ALA A 480 3.57 -9.30 9.67
C ALA A 480 3.94 -7.82 9.42
N CYS A 481 3.07 -7.10 8.74
CA CYS A 481 3.14 -5.64 8.61
C CYS A 481 2.60 -5.02 9.92
N THR A 482 3.49 -4.44 10.72
CA THR A 482 3.17 -3.94 12.06
C THR A 482 3.22 -2.41 12.13
N THR A 483 4.28 -1.86 12.67
CA THR A 483 4.45 -0.42 12.96
C THR A 483 4.21 0.46 11.73
N CYS A 484 4.66 0.08 10.54
CA CYS A 484 4.44 0.85 9.31
C CYS A 484 2.94 0.97 8.93
N ASN A 485 2.11 0.05 9.40
CA ASN A 485 0.65 0.05 9.22
C ASN A 485 -0.10 0.68 10.41
N GLY A 486 0.60 1.27 11.38
CA GLY A 486 -0.01 1.84 12.58
C GLY A 486 -0.34 0.84 13.68
N MET A 487 0.15 -0.39 13.57
CA MET A 487 -0.04 -1.46 14.53
C MET A 487 1.14 -1.54 15.52
N SER A 488 1.55 -0.40 16.06
CA SER A 488 2.68 -0.28 16.99
C SER A 488 2.39 -0.82 18.38
N GLY A 489 1.11 -1.04 18.72
CA GLY A 489 0.68 -1.44 20.05
C GLY A 489 0.77 -0.30 21.09
N ALA A 490 0.39 -0.59 22.32
CA ALA A 490 0.44 0.37 23.41
C ALA A 490 1.88 0.72 23.82
N LEU A 491 2.09 1.95 24.26
CA LEU A 491 3.31 2.38 24.94
C LEU A 491 3.26 1.98 26.42
N ASP A 492 4.43 1.93 27.08
CA ASP A 492 4.48 1.88 28.53
C ASP A 492 3.69 3.06 29.13
N PRO A 493 2.80 2.82 30.11
CA PRO A 493 1.96 3.87 30.69
C PRO A 493 2.74 5.06 31.22
N ALA A 494 3.90 4.86 31.85
CA ALA A 494 4.73 5.93 32.35
C ALA A 494 5.34 6.79 31.25
N ILE A 495 5.73 6.17 30.14
CA ILE A 495 6.24 6.84 28.95
C ILE A 495 5.12 7.67 28.29
N GLN A 496 3.95 7.08 28.13
CA GLN A 496 2.78 7.77 27.57
C GLN A 496 2.38 8.97 28.41
N GLN A 497 2.35 8.81 29.74
CA GLN A 497 2.01 9.87 30.66
C GLN A 497 2.99 11.04 30.57
N GLU A 498 4.30 10.77 30.54
CA GLU A 498 5.32 11.81 30.44
C GLU A 498 5.21 12.59 29.11
N ILE A 499 4.89 11.89 28.00
CA ILE A 499 4.67 12.54 26.68
C ILE A 499 3.50 13.53 26.78
N ILE A 500 2.41 13.14 27.42
CA ILE A 500 1.21 13.98 27.59
C ILE A 500 1.49 15.17 28.51
N GLU A 501 2.04 14.91 29.69
CA GLU A 501 2.26 15.95 30.72
C GLU A 501 3.26 17.02 30.30
N ARG A 502 4.33 16.62 29.60
CA ARG A 502 5.38 17.53 29.14
C ARG A 502 5.18 18.03 27.71
N ASP A 503 4.11 17.60 27.06
CA ASP A 503 3.87 17.88 25.63
C ASP A 503 5.09 17.60 24.74
N LEU A 504 5.78 16.48 25.02
CA LEU A 504 7.03 16.10 24.34
C LEU A 504 6.85 15.91 22.84
N TYR A 505 7.83 16.32 22.09
CA TYR A 505 7.91 16.07 20.65
C TYR A 505 8.43 14.66 20.37
N ALA A 506 7.64 13.67 20.77
CA ALA A 506 7.97 12.26 20.68
C ALA A 506 8.07 11.78 19.23
N THR A 507 9.05 10.92 18.95
CA THR A 507 9.44 10.51 17.60
C THR A 507 9.37 9.00 17.43
N ALA A 508 8.91 8.54 16.25
CA ALA A 508 9.11 7.19 15.78
C ALA A 508 10.19 7.15 14.69
N VAL A 509 11.06 6.15 14.74
CA VAL A 509 12.04 5.85 13.68
C VAL A 509 11.80 4.42 13.22
N LEU A 510 11.56 4.23 11.93
CA LEU A 510 11.21 2.92 11.39
C LEU A 510 11.78 2.69 10.00
N SER A 511 12.10 1.44 9.69
CA SER A 511 12.51 1.02 8.36
C SER A 511 11.31 0.70 7.46
N GLY A 512 10.27 1.52 7.55
CA GLY A 512 9.05 1.39 6.77
C GLY A 512 9.07 2.20 5.47
N ASN A 513 7.90 2.38 4.90
CA ASN A 513 7.69 3.11 3.65
C ASN A 513 6.79 4.36 3.81
N ARG A 514 6.07 4.49 4.91
CA ARG A 514 5.17 5.61 5.20
C ARG A 514 5.33 6.12 6.63
N ASN A 515 5.31 7.44 6.75
CA ASN A 515 5.45 8.15 8.02
C ASN A 515 4.50 9.36 8.11
N PHE A 516 3.32 9.24 7.51
CA PHE A 516 2.33 10.31 7.55
C PHE A 516 1.89 10.63 8.98
N ASP A 517 1.45 11.86 9.20
CA ASP A 517 1.00 12.33 10.51
C ASP A 517 -0.07 11.44 11.14
N GLY A 518 0.18 11.03 12.38
CA GLY A 518 -0.73 10.16 13.14
C GLY A 518 -0.79 8.71 12.72
N ARG A 519 -0.06 8.32 11.67
CA ARG A 519 -0.10 6.95 11.14
C ARG A 519 0.59 5.93 12.04
N ILE A 520 1.76 6.27 12.57
CA ILE A 520 2.62 5.28 13.23
C ILE A 520 2.13 4.99 14.66
N HIS A 521 1.85 6.04 15.41
CA HIS A 521 1.29 5.95 16.74
C HIS A 521 0.61 7.27 17.12
N PRO A 522 -0.52 7.26 17.86
CA PRO A 522 -1.23 8.49 18.24
C PRO A 522 -0.37 9.50 19.02
N TYR A 523 0.56 9.01 19.83
CA TYR A 523 1.44 9.85 20.65
C TYR A 523 2.78 10.21 20.00
N ALA A 524 3.08 9.70 18.81
CA ALA A 524 4.25 10.12 18.03
C ALA A 524 3.90 11.36 17.21
N LYS A 525 4.46 12.51 17.58
CA LYS A 525 4.22 13.78 16.88
C LYS A 525 4.95 13.86 15.54
N GLN A 526 6.01 13.07 15.37
CA GLN A 526 6.77 12.96 14.14
C GLN A 526 7.26 11.54 13.92
N ALA A 527 7.55 11.20 12.67
CA ALA A 527 8.11 9.92 12.30
C ALA A 527 9.13 10.06 11.18
N PHE A 528 10.20 9.27 11.25
CA PHE A 528 11.26 9.23 10.24
C PHE A 528 11.44 7.83 9.69
N LEU A 529 11.53 7.74 8.37
CA LEU A 529 11.93 6.53 7.66
C LEU A 529 13.45 6.48 7.60
N ALA A 530 14.02 5.33 7.93
CA ALA A 530 15.46 5.13 7.95
C ALA A 530 15.81 3.69 7.57
N SER A 531 17.07 3.46 7.17
CA SER A 531 17.57 2.11 6.96
C SER A 531 17.56 1.29 8.26
N PRO A 532 17.46 -0.05 8.19
CA PRO A 532 17.51 -0.88 9.39
C PRO A 532 18.71 -0.62 10.31
N PRO A 533 19.95 -0.47 9.82
CA PRO A 533 21.07 -0.13 10.71
C PRO A 533 20.91 1.25 11.37
N LEU A 534 20.36 2.25 10.69
CA LEU A 534 20.06 3.56 11.31
C LEU A 534 18.98 3.46 12.38
N VAL A 535 17.98 2.62 12.21
CA VAL A 535 16.96 2.36 13.24
C VAL A 535 17.60 1.85 14.52
N VAL A 536 18.53 0.92 14.42
CA VAL A 536 19.30 0.41 15.58
C VAL A 536 20.12 1.52 16.22
N ALA A 537 20.81 2.32 15.42
CA ALA A 537 21.62 3.45 15.90
C ALA A 537 20.77 4.48 16.66
N TYR A 538 19.59 4.82 16.16
CA TYR A 538 18.68 5.77 16.83
C TYR A 538 18.05 5.20 18.11
N ALA A 539 17.89 3.90 18.23
CA ALA A 539 17.48 3.27 19.47
C ALA A 539 18.55 3.43 20.56
N ILE A 540 19.81 3.41 20.19
CA ILE A 540 20.96 3.67 21.08
C ILE A 540 21.04 5.17 21.41
N ALA A 541 20.91 6.05 20.42
CA ALA A 541 20.91 7.50 20.61
C ALA A 541 19.72 7.98 21.47
N GLY A 542 18.54 7.42 21.27
CA GLY A 542 17.33 7.66 22.05
C GLY A 542 16.60 8.97 21.73
N THR A 543 17.13 9.82 20.89
CA THR A 543 16.50 11.08 20.49
C THR A 543 16.82 11.45 19.05
N MET A 544 15.86 12.04 18.37
CA MET A 544 16.04 12.60 17.03
C MET A 544 16.87 13.91 17.05
N ARG A 545 17.01 14.52 18.23
CA ARG A 545 17.87 15.72 18.43
C ARG A 545 19.35 15.41 18.44
N PHE A 546 19.72 14.13 18.40
CA PHE A 546 21.09 13.64 18.34
C PHE A 546 21.70 13.84 16.94
N ASP A 547 22.91 14.37 16.84
CA ASP A 547 23.64 14.42 15.57
C ASP A 547 24.32 13.06 15.30
N ILE A 548 23.63 12.23 14.54
CA ILE A 548 24.05 10.83 14.31
C ILE A 548 25.42 10.73 13.60
N GLU A 549 25.85 11.75 12.90
CA GLU A 549 27.14 11.76 12.19
C GLU A 549 28.30 12.25 13.05
N ARG A 550 28.02 13.04 14.09
CA ARG A 550 29.07 13.76 14.84
C ARG A 550 29.12 13.42 16.33
N ASP A 551 27.99 13.13 16.94
CA ASP A 551 27.91 12.88 18.37
C ASP A 551 28.35 11.45 18.71
N ALA A 552 28.99 11.27 19.87
CA ALA A 552 29.33 9.96 20.36
C ALA A 552 28.08 9.23 20.90
N LEU A 553 27.85 8.02 20.42
CA LEU A 553 26.74 7.13 20.87
C LEU A 553 26.97 6.58 22.30
N GLY A 554 28.18 6.63 22.77
CA GLY A 554 28.60 6.16 24.09
C GLY A 554 30.12 6.12 24.16
N HIS A 555 30.62 5.44 25.19
CA HIS A 555 32.05 5.22 25.42
C HIS A 555 32.32 3.73 25.66
N ASP A 556 33.46 3.27 25.19
CA ASP A 556 33.91 1.91 25.44
C ASP A 556 34.40 1.72 26.90
N ALA A 557 34.83 0.51 27.24
CA ALA A 557 35.34 0.18 28.58
C ALA A 557 36.58 0.99 28.99
N HIS A 558 37.26 1.61 28.04
CA HIS A 558 38.46 2.46 28.26
C HIS A 558 38.12 3.97 28.19
N GLY A 559 36.84 4.34 28.07
CA GLY A 559 36.39 5.71 28.03
C GLY A 559 36.57 6.38 26.64
N LYS A 560 36.90 5.62 25.59
CA LYS A 560 37.00 6.14 24.22
C LYS A 560 35.61 6.35 23.66
N PRO A 561 35.29 7.51 23.05
CA PRO A 561 34.01 7.77 22.44
C PRO A 561 33.78 6.85 21.23
N ILE A 562 32.56 6.39 21.08
CA ILE A 562 32.09 5.52 19.99
C ILE A 562 31.16 6.31 19.10
N TYR A 563 31.51 6.38 17.80
CA TYR A 563 30.73 7.09 16.79
C TYR A 563 30.04 6.10 15.86
N LEU A 564 29.04 6.57 15.10
CA LEU A 564 28.32 5.74 14.13
C LEU A 564 29.25 5.01 13.17
N ASN A 565 30.29 5.67 12.66
CA ASN A 565 31.25 5.06 11.76
C ASN A 565 32.06 3.90 12.37
N ASP A 566 32.21 3.86 13.70
CA ASP A 566 32.83 2.72 14.39
C ASP A 566 31.92 1.47 14.39
N LEU A 567 30.60 1.67 14.22
CA LEU A 567 29.61 0.61 14.22
C LEU A 567 29.15 0.21 12.83
N TRP A 568 29.29 1.10 11.83
CA TRP A 568 28.74 0.90 10.50
C TRP A 568 29.48 -0.22 9.77
N PRO A 569 28.81 -1.29 9.33
CA PRO A 569 29.47 -2.39 8.64
C PRO A 569 29.93 -1.99 7.24
N SER A 570 31.05 -2.54 6.78
CA SER A 570 31.48 -2.39 5.40
C SER A 570 30.67 -3.24 4.44
N ASP A 571 30.66 -2.89 3.16
CA ASP A 571 29.97 -3.69 2.13
C ASP A 571 30.55 -5.11 2.05
N GLU A 572 31.88 -5.24 2.21
CA GLU A 572 32.58 -6.55 2.22
C GLU A 572 32.13 -7.42 3.41
N GLU A 573 31.97 -6.84 4.60
CA GLU A 573 31.43 -7.56 5.78
C GLU A 573 30.01 -8.04 5.51
N ILE A 574 29.15 -7.20 4.94
CA ILE A 574 27.77 -7.52 4.62
C ILE A 574 27.72 -8.64 3.58
N ASP A 575 28.46 -8.50 2.49
CA ASP A 575 28.48 -9.47 1.38
C ASP A 575 29.02 -10.83 1.83
N ALA A 576 30.04 -10.85 2.67
CA ALA A 576 30.59 -12.08 3.23
C ALA A 576 29.56 -12.84 4.08
N VAL A 577 28.79 -12.14 4.91
CA VAL A 577 27.74 -12.75 5.73
C VAL A 577 26.57 -13.22 4.88
N VAL A 578 26.07 -12.41 3.94
CA VAL A 578 24.99 -12.79 3.04
C VAL A 578 25.36 -14.02 2.21
N GLY A 579 26.56 -14.04 1.62
CA GLY A 579 27.03 -15.17 0.81
C GLY A 579 27.17 -16.48 1.60
N ARG A 580 27.48 -16.40 2.90
CA ARG A 580 27.63 -17.56 3.79
C ARG A 580 26.30 -18.03 4.39
N ALA A 581 25.45 -17.10 4.78
CA ALA A 581 24.31 -17.40 5.65
C ALA A 581 22.96 -17.54 4.90
N VAL A 582 22.78 -16.89 3.76
CA VAL A 582 21.53 -16.97 2.98
C VAL A 582 21.62 -18.11 1.98
N LYS A 583 20.76 -19.13 2.13
CA LYS A 583 20.82 -20.40 1.38
C LYS A 583 19.47 -20.80 0.80
N PRO A 584 19.42 -21.42 -0.39
CA PRO A 584 18.17 -21.87 -1.03
C PRO A 584 17.36 -22.84 -0.16
N GLU A 585 18.04 -23.69 0.61
CA GLU A 585 17.40 -24.70 1.49
C GLU A 585 16.50 -24.05 2.54
N GLN A 586 16.87 -22.85 3.04
CA GLN A 586 16.07 -22.10 4.01
C GLN A 586 14.72 -21.67 3.42
N PHE A 587 14.73 -21.18 2.18
CA PHE A 587 13.52 -20.82 1.44
C PHE A 587 12.64 -22.05 1.19
N LYS A 588 13.23 -23.13 0.70
CA LYS A 588 12.51 -24.40 0.48
C LYS A 588 11.86 -24.92 1.75
N GLN A 589 12.59 -24.94 2.86
CA GLN A 589 12.09 -25.39 4.15
C GLN A 589 10.88 -24.59 4.61
N ILE A 590 10.96 -23.27 4.57
CA ILE A 590 9.88 -22.39 5.04
C ILE A 590 8.65 -22.48 4.12
N TYR A 591 8.84 -22.39 2.81
CA TYR A 591 7.72 -22.30 1.88
C TYR A 591 7.01 -23.64 1.63
N ILE A 592 7.71 -24.78 1.66
CA ILE A 592 7.05 -26.08 1.61
C ILE A 592 6.09 -26.26 2.80
N GLN A 593 6.49 -25.85 3.99
CA GLN A 593 5.63 -25.94 5.17
C GLN A 593 4.47 -24.95 5.10
N MET A 594 4.73 -23.72 4.68
CA MET A 594 3.72 -22.65 4.59
C MET A 594 2.58 -23.03 3.65
N PHE A 595 2.87 -23.55 2.46
CA PHE A 595 1.85 -23.87 1.47
C PHE A 595 1.08 -25.16 1.77
N LYS A 596 1.58 -26.03 2.65
CA LYS A 596 0.79 -27.15 3.19
C LYS A 596 -0.34 -26.74 4.12
N LEU A 597 -0.26 -25.55 4.72
CA LEU A 597 -1.31 -25.01 5.59
C LEU A 597 -2.61 -24.68 4.84
N ASP A 598 -2.56 -24.64 3.51
CA ASP A 598 -3.71 -24.31 2.67
C ASP A 598 -4.59 -25.51 2.31
N GLU A 599 -4.26 -26.72 2.73
CA GLU A 599 -5.07 -27.92 2.44
C GLU A 599 -6.39 -27.89 3.23
N THR A 600 -7.52 -27.82 2.51
CA THR A 600 -8.88 -27.72 3.08
C THR A 600 -9.61 -29.04 3.14
N GLN A 601 -10.49 -29.20 4.10
CA GLN A 601 -11.10 -30.48 4.41
C GLN A 601 -12.63 -30.56 4.41
N SER A 602 -13.43 -29.49 4.29
CA SER A 602 -14.87 -29.60 4.40
C SER A 602 -15.65 -28.66 3.48
N ALA A 603 -16.77 -29.17 2.95
CA ALA A 603 -17.74 -28.35 2.25
C ALA A 603 -18.50 -27.46 3.26
N SER A 604 -18.58 -26.16 2.98
CA SER A 604 -19.32 -25.19 3.77
C SER A 604 -20.61 -24.77 3.07
N SER A 605 -21.54 -24.17 3.82
CA SER A 605 -22.72 -23.51 3.23
C SER A 605 -22.28 -22.44 2.21
N PRO A 606 -22.99 -22.27 1.08
CA PRO A 606 -22.70 -21.19 0.14
C PRO A 606 -22.99 -19.79 0.71
N LEU A 607 -23.79 -19.67 1.77
CA LEU A 607 -24.08 -18.43 2.47
C LEU A 607 -23.38 -18.44 3.82
N TYR A 608 -22.80 -17.28 4.19
CA TYR A 608 -22.18 -17.09 5.49
C TYR A 608 -23.22 -16.93 6.59
N ASP A 609 -22.97 -17.53 7.75
CA ASP A 609 -23.81 -17.36 8.94
C ASP A 609 -23.37 -16.08 9.69
N TRP A 610 -23.99 -14.96 9.32
CA TRP A 610 -23.68 -13.64 9.89
C TRP A 610 -24.01 -13.59 11.37
N ARG A 611 -23.03 -13.24 12.19
CA ARG A 611 -23.18 -13.09 13.63
C ARG A 611 -23.62 -11.66 13.99
N PRO A 612 -24.87 -11.43 14.49
CA PRO A 612 -25.40 -10.08 14.72
C PRO A 612 -24.59 -9.24 15.72
N MET A 613 -23.91 -9.90 16.64
CA MET A 613 -23.10 -9.24 17.68
C MET A 613 -21.66 -9.01 17.27
N SER A 614 -21.22 -9.52 16.12
CA SER A 614 -19.86 -9.29 15.65
C SER A 614 -19.61 -7.80 15.35
N THR A 615 -18.49 -7.29 15.82
CA THR A 615 -17.99 -5.96 15.46
C THR A 615 -16.91 -6.01 14.39
N TYR A 616 -16.65 -7.19 13.82
CA TYR A 616 -15.63 -7.42 12.80
C TYR A 616 -16.22 -7.82 11.45
N ILE A 617 -17.25 -8.63 11.44
CA ILE A 617 -17.86 -9.21 10.22
C ILE A 617 -19.35 -9.01 10.28
N ARG A 618 -19.89 -8.26 9.32
CA ARG A 618 -21.30 -7.93 9.23
C ARG A 618 -21.75 -7.91 7.77
N ARG A 619 -22.98 -8.39 7.49
CA ARG A 619 -23.56 -8.33 6.14
C ARG A 619 -23.50 -6.90 5.60
N PRO A 620 -22.90 -6.67 4.42
CA PRO A 620 -22.82 -5.33 3.83
C PRO A 620 -24.18 -4.79 3.38
N PRO A 621 -24.42 -3.46 3.50
CA PRO A 621 -25.74 -2.88 3.22
C PRO A 621 -25.91 -2.38 1.77
N TYR A 622 -25.00 -2.67 0.85
CA TYR A 622 -24.90 -1.98 -0.44
C TYR A 622 -26.00 -2.27 -1.44
N TRP A 623 -26.84 -3.29 -1.22
CA TRP A 623 -27.94 -3.66 -2.10
C TRP A 623 -29.31 -3.31 -1.53
N GLU A 624 -29.35 -2.57 -0.42
CA GLU A 624 -30.58 -2.30 0.34
C GLU A 624 -30.83 -0.79 0.52
N GLY A 625 -32.10 -0.43 0.74
CA GLY A 625 -32.50 0.92 1.16
C GLY A 625 -32.13 2.03 0.16
N ALA A 626 -31.64 3.13 0.69
CA ALA A 626 -31.27 4.30 -0.09
C ALA A 626 -30.12 4.07 -1.08
N LEU A 627 -29.29 3.05 -0.85
CA LEU A 627 -28.19 2.69 -1.73
C LEU A 627 -28.64 2.00 -3.01
N ALA A 628 -29.82 1.40 -3.00
CA ALA A 628 -30.47 0.84 -4.19
C ALA A 628 -31.33 1.84 -4.96
N ALA A 629 -31.60 3.03 -4.41
CA ALA A 629 -32.45 4.05 -5.02
C ALA A 629 -31.71 4.90 -6.08
N PRO A 630 -32.41 5.50 -7.04
CA PRO A 630 -31.81 6.47 -7.94
C PRO A 630 -31.17 7.64 -7.18
N ARG A 631 -30.03 8.13 -7.68
CA ARG A 631 -29.26 9.18 -7.06
C ARG A 631 -29.70 10.57 -7.50
N THR A 632 -29.48 11.54 -6.63
CA THR A 632 -29.72 12.94 -6.93
C THR A 632 -28.44 13.74 -6.77
N LEU A 633 -28.13 14.53 -7.79
CA LEU A 633 -27.04 15.50 -7.80
C LEU A 633 -27.59 16.93 -7.62
N LYS A 634 -28.68 17.06 -6.87
CA LYS A 634 -29.36 18.34 -6.63
C LYS A 634 -29.44 18.64 -5.14
N ALA A 635 -29.35 19.94 -4.83
CA ALA A 635 -29.44 20.48 -3.48
C ALA A 635 -28.50 19.78 -2.50
N MET A 636 -27.30 19.46 -2.93
CA MET A 636 -26.27 18.83 -2.09
C MET A 636 -25.70 19.84 -1.12
N ARG A 637 -25.57 19.43 0.15
CA ARG A 637 -24.88 20.23 1.18
C ARG A 637 -23.44 19.77 1.33
N PRO A 638 -22.48 20.68 1.52
CA PRO A 638 -21.11 20.27 1.80
C PRO A 638 -20.99 19.66 3.20
N LEU A 639 -20.44 18.44 3.26
CA LEU A 639 -20.06 17.78 4.52
C LEU A 639 -18.72 18.32 5.03
N ALA A 640 -17.81 18.58 4.11
CA ALA A 640 -16.47 19.08 4.41
C ALA A 640 -15.91 19.91 3.24
N ILE A 641 -15.13 20.93 3.59
CA ILE A 641 -14.25 21.66 2.68
C ILE A 641 -12.83 21.43 3.16
N LEU A 642 -12.04 20.73 2.36
CA LEU A 642 -10.74 20.21 2.73
C LEU A 642 -9.61 20.86 1.92
N GLY A 643 -8.41 20.88 2.49
CA GLY A 643 -7.21 21.40 1.85
C GLY A 643 -6.58 20.45 0.85
N ASP A 644 -5.32 20.75 0.53
CA ASP A 644 -4.48 19.92 -0.33
C ASP A 644 -3.90 18.72 0.42
N ASN A 645 -3.45 17.71 -0.34
CA ASN A 645 -2.74 16.56 0.21
C ASN A 645 -3.52 15.76 1.27
N ILE A 646 -4.81 15.67 1.11
CA ILE A 646 -5.65 14.84 1.98
C ILE A 646 -5.38 13.36 1.67
N THR A 647 -4.93 12.64 2.68
CA THR A 647 -4.60 11.21 2.56
C THR A 647 -5.78 10.32 2.92
N THR A 648 -5.71 9.06 2.52
CA THR A 648 -6.69 8.06 2.95
C THR A 648 -6.68 7.83 4.47
N ASP A 649 -5.59 8.20 5.16
CA ASP A 649 -5.55 8.22 6.64
C ASP A 649 -6.41 9.34 7.23
N HIS A 650 -6.56 10.48 6.56
CA HIS A 650 -7.52 11.51 6.94
C HIS A 650 -8.97 11.07 6.68
N LEU A 651 -9.19 10.35 5.58
CA LEU A 651 -10.52 9.96 5.13
C LEU A 651 -11.08 8.77 5.91
N SER A 652 -10.22 7.79 6.21
CA SER A 652 -10.56 6.55 6.91
C SER A 652 -9.32 6.02 7.62
N PRO A 653 -9.08 6.41 8.87
CA PRO A 653 -7.91 5.97 9.63
C PRO A 653 -7.87 4.45 9.81
N SER A 654 -6.66 3.90 9.99
CA SER A 654 -6.45 2.47 10.23
C SER A 654 -5.82 2.13 11.57
N ASN A 655 -5.37 3.14 12.33
CA ASN A 655 -4.71 2.98 13.62
C ASN A 655 -5.68 2.56 14.75
N ALA A 656 -5.15 2.51 15.98
CA ALA A 656 -5.91 2.15 17.17
C ALA A 656 -7.15 3.05 17.38
N ILE A 657 -8.24 2.43 17.79
CA ILE A 657 -9.51 3.12 18.11
C ILE A 657 -9.42 3.69 19.53
N LEU A 658 -9.64 4.98 19.67
CA LEU A 658 -9.69 5.65 20.98
C LEU A 658 -11.09 5.52 21.58
N ALA A 659 -11.17 5.36 22.90
CA ALA A 659 -12.43 5.27 23.64
C ALA A 659 -13.34 6.50 23.45
N SER A 660 -12.73 7.68 23.27
CA SER A 660 -13.44 8.95 23.05
C SER A 660 -13.96 9.14 21.61
N SER A 661 -13.59 8.25 20.68
CA SER A 661 -14.08 8.32 19.31
C SER A 661 -15.50 7.77 19.16
N ALA A 662 -16.19 8.14 18.09
CA ALA A 662 -17.50 7.60 17.77
C ALA A 662 -17.47 6.06 17.62
N ALA A 663 -16.42 5.51 17.03
CA ALA A 663 -16.23 4.07 16.94
C ALA A 663 -15.99 3.43 18.31
N GLY A 664 -15.17 4.07 19.18
CA GLY A 664 -14.94 3.60 20.54
C GLY A 664 -16.21 3.56 21.39
N GLU A 665 -17.03 4.59 21.31
CA GLU A 665 -18.35 4.63 21.97
C GLU A 665 -19.28 3.50 21.46
N TYR A 666 -19.26 3.26 20.15
CA TYR A 666 -20.02 2.16 19.55
C TYR A 666 -19.55 0.78 20.05
N LEU A 667 -18.23 0.54 20.06
CA LEU A 667 -17.66 -0.72 20.55
C LEU A 667 -17.98 -0.95 22.03
N THR A 668 -17.92 0.11 22.86
CA THR A 668 -18.31 0.06 24.28
C THR A 668 -19.78 -0.35 24.42
N LYS A 669 -20.68 0.21 23.61
CA LYS A 669 -22.11 -0.18 23.59
C LYS A 669 -22.31 -1.63 23.16
N MET A 670 -21.43 -2.15 22.30
CA MET A 670 -21.44 -3.55 21.88
C MET A 670 -20.82 -4.50 22.93
N GLY A 671 -20.32 -3.98 24.04
CA GLY A 671 -19.74 -4.77 25.14
C GLY A 671 -18.27 -5.14 24.94
N VAL A 672 -17.57 -4.49 24.01
CA VAL A 672 -16.13 -4.71 23.79
C VAL A 672 -15.35 -3.90 24.83
N PRO A 673 -14.44 -4.51 25.62
CA PRO A 673 -13.58 -3.75 26.55
C PRO A 673 -12.54 -2.92 25.78
N GLU A 674 -12.10 -1.81 26.36
CA GLU A 674 -11.20 -0.85 25.71
C GLU A 674 -9.89 -1.49 25.25
N GLU A 675 -9.30 -2.39 26.04
CA GLU A 675 -8.10 -3.12 25.69
C GLU A 675 -8.24 -4.00 24.44
N ASP A 676 -9.47 -4.30 24.03
CA ASP A 676 -9.78 -5.13 22.87
C ASP A 676 -10.38 -4.35 21.69
N PHE A 677 -10.36 -3.02 21.74
CA PHE A 677 -10.87 -2.21 20.61
C PHE A 677 -10.10 -2.44 19.32
N ASN A 678 -8.83 -2.89 19.44
CA ASN A 678 -8.01 -3.15 18.27
C ASN A 678 -7.86 -1.88 17.40
N SER A 679 -7.90 -1.99 16.10
CA SER A 679 -7.72 -0.88 15.17
C SER A 679 -8.93 -0.70 14.24
N TYR A 680 -9.06 0.48 13.66
CA TYR A 680 -10.04 0.73 12.61
C TYR A 680 -9.87 -0.25 11.43
N ALA A 681 -8.61 -0.57 11.09
CA ALA A 681 -8.31 -1.49 10.00
C ALA A 681 -8.96 -2.86 10.19
N THR A 682 -8.90 -3.43 11.38
CA THR A 682 -9.43 -4.76 11.68
C THR A 682 -10.96 -4.84 11.69
N HIS A 683 -11.65 -3.71 11.87
CA HIS A 683 -13.13 -3.62 11.90
C HIS A 683 -13.77 -3.26 10.54
N ARG A 684 -13.02 -3.25 9.45
CA ARG A 684 -13.55 -2.87 8.14
C ARG A 684 -14.54 -3.87 7.53
N GLY A 685 -14.65 -5.07 8.06
CA GLY A 685 -15.72 -6.02 7.74
C GLY A 685 -17.04 -5.74 8.47
N ASP A 686 -17.06 -4.82 9.44
CA ASP A 686 -18.25 -4.30 10.09
C ASP A 686 -18.51 -2.86 9.64
N HIS A 687 -19.50 -2.67 8.77
CA HIS A 687 -19.82 -1.34 8.24
C HIS A 687 -20.28 -0.37 9.33
N LEU A 688 -20.82 -0.82 10.45
CA LEU A 688 -21.25 0.04 11.55
C LEU A 688 -20.06 0.67 12.31
N THR A 689 -18.98 -0.08 12.50
CA THR A 689 -17.73 0.48 13.02
C THR A 689 -17.01 1.31 11.95
N ALA A 690 -16.88 0.78 10.74
CA ALA A 690 -16.10 1.41 9.67
C ALA A 690 -16.69 2.74 9.18
N GLN A 691 -18.01 2.89 9.11
CA GLN A 691 -18.63 4.17 8.74
C GLN A 691 -18.34 5.29 9.76
N ARG A 692 -18.12 4.92 11.05
CA ARG A 692 -17.76 5.87 12.10
C ARG A 692 -16.30 6.33 12.01
N ALA A 693 -15.49 5.67 11.19
CA ALA A 693 -14.15 6.11 10.84
C ALA A 693 -14.13 7.21 9.75
N THR A 694 -15.25 7.49 9.10
CA THR A 694 -15.33 8.48 8.02
C THR A 694 -14.94 9.87 8.53
N PHE A 695 -13.83 10.41 8.01
CA PHE A 695 -13.21 11.66 8.47
C PHE A 695 -12.92 11.72 9.98
N ALA A 696 -12.68 10.56 10.61
CA ALA A 696 -12.47 10.47 12.06
C ALA A 696 -11.08 10.86 12.55
N ASN A 697 -10.17 11.18 11.62
CA ASN A 697 -8.80 11.55 12.01
C ASN A 697 -8.79 12.88 12.77
N PRO A 698 -8.25 12.92 14.00
CA PRO A 698 -8.21 14.15 14.83
C PRO A 698 -7.30 15.24 14.24
N LYS A 699 -6.46 14.92 13.27
CA LYS A 699 -5.60 15.89 12.56
C LYS A 699 -6.25 16.53 11.32
N LEU A 700 -7.50 16.20 11.04
CA LEU A 700 -8.25 16.79 9.93
C LEU A 700 -8.50 18.28 10.17
N PHE A 701 -8.44 19.05 9.07
CA PHE A 701 -8.90 20.44 9.02
C PHE A 701 -10.09 20.55 8.07
N ASN A 702 -11.28 20.75 8.62
CA ASN A 702 -12.47 21.08 7.84
C ASN A 702 -12.63 22.61 7.83
N GLU A 703 -12.43 23.26 6.70
CA GLU A 703 -12.46 24.72 6.56
C GLU A 703 -13.83 25.34 6.87
N MET A 704 -14.87 24.51 6.95
CA MET A 704 -16.20 24.95 7.42
C MET A 704 -16.25 25.20 8.93
N VAL A 705 -15.30 24.69 9.69
CA VAL A 705 -15.27 24.79 11.15
C VAL A 705 -14.18 25.74 11.57
N LYS A 706 -14.60 26.90 12.12
CA LYS A 706 -13.70 27.98 12.54
C LYS A 706 -14.01 28.40 13.96
N GLU A 707 -12.97 28.63 14.75
CA GLU A 707 -13.03 29.24 16.05
C GLU A 707 -12.17 30.50 16.05
N ASN A 708 -12.73 31.63 16.46
CA ASN A 708 -12.07 32.95 16.41
C ASN A 708 -11.47 33.30 15.05
N GLY A 709 -12.14 32.87 13.95
CA GLY A 709 -11.71 33.11 12.58
C GLY A 709 -10.61 32.19 12.05
N GLN A 710 -10.11 31.25 12.88
CA GLN A 710 -9.14 30.23 12.48
C GLN A 710 -9.79 28.87 12.33
N ILE A 711 -9.32 28.08 11.35
CA ILE A 711 -9.80 26.71 11.13
C ILE A 711 -9.40 25.84 12.32
N THR A 712 -10.36 25.13 12.88
CA THR A 712 -10.15 24.25 14.03
C THR A 712 -9.75 22.85 13.56
N GLN A 713 -8.64 22.34 14.10
CA GLN A 713 -8.21 20.95 13.84
C GLN A 713 -9.10 19.97 14.58
N GLY A 714 -9.48 18.89 13.94
CA GLY A 714 -10.23 17.79 14.53
C GLY A 714 -11.20 17.14 13.54
N SER A 715 -11.78 16.05 13.97
CA SER A 715 -12.86 15.36 13.25
C SER A 715 -14.18 16.09 13.51
N LEU A 716 -14.32 17.27 12.92
CA LEU A 716 -15.44 18.20 13.14
C LEU A 716 -16.15 18.53 11.85
N ALA A 717 -17.44 18.80 11.96
CA ALA A 717 -18.29 19.29 10.87
C ALA A 717 -19.30 20.31 11.37
N ARG A 718 -19.90 21.04 10.45
CA ARG A 718 -20.96 22.02 10.72
C ARG A 718 -22.25 21.59 10.04
N ILE A 719 -23.29 21.37 10.81
CA ILE A 719 -24.60 20.96 10.33
C ILE A 719 -25.33 22.22 9.79
N GLU A 720 -25.70 22.19 8.52
CA GLU A 720 -26.46 23.26 7.89
C GLU A 720 -27.95 22.84 7.71
N PRO A 721 -28.91 23.81 7.73
CA PRO A 721 -28.72 25.27 7.81
C PRO A 721 -28.53 25.84 9.21
N GLU A 722 -28.53 25.04 10.27
CA GLU A 722 -28.49 25.49 11.66
C GLU A 722 -27.14 26.11 12.06
N GLY A 723 -26.08 25.84 11.30
CA GLY A 723 -24.73 26.31 11.62
C GLY A 723 -24.10 25.63 12.86
N LYS A 724 -24.62 24.49 13.30
CA LYS A 724 -24.18 23.79 14.51
C LYS A 724 -22.91 22.99 14.25
N VAL A 725 -21.84 23.34 14.97
CA VAL A 725 -20.60 22.55 14.95
C VAL A 725 -20.73 21.32 15.86
N THR A 726 -20.38 20.15 15.32
CA THR A 726 -20.40 18.88 16.02
C THR A 726 -19.18 18.05 15.64
N ARG A 727 -18.98 16.94 16.33
CA ARG A 727 -18.08 15.88 15.83
C ARG A 727 -18.61 15.37 14.48
N MET A 728 -17.71 14.96 13.59
CA MET A 728 -18.06 14.55 12.21
C MET A 728 -19.18 13.50 12.20
N TRP A 729 -19.11 12.49 13.08
CA TRP A 729 -20.09 11.41 13.12
C TRP A 729 -21.52 11.89 13.39
N GLU A 730 -21.72 12.82 14.34
CA GLU A 730 -23.06 13.36 14.63
C GLU A 730 -23.63 14.14 13.44
N ALA A 731 -22.77 14.84 12.69
CA ALA A 731 -23.20 15.52 11.46
C ALA A 731 -23.62 14.51 10.39
N ILE A 732 -22.82 13.47 10.18
CA ILE A 732 -23.12 12.37 9.24
C ILE A 732 -24.47 11.73 9.63
N GLU A 733 -24.63 11.31 10.87
CA GLU A 733 -25.85 10.68 11.37
C GLU A 733 -27.09 11.59 11.21
N THR A 734 -26.93 12.89 11.48
CA THR A 734 -28.00 13.88 11.28
C THR A 734 -28.40 13.97 9.82
N TYR A 735 -27.46 14.07 8.90
CA TYR A 735 -27.74 14.14 7.47
C TYR A 735 -28.28 12.83 6.91
N MET A 736 -27.81 11.68 7.40
CA MET A 736 -28.40 10.37 7.04
C MET A 736 -29.89 10.31 7.44
N ASN A 737 -30.23 10.72 8.65
CA ASN A 737 -31.60 10.73 9.14
C ASN A 737 -32.50 11.70 8.34
N ARG A 738 -31.96 12.80 7.84
CA ARG A 738 -32.64 13.74 6.94
C ARG A 738 -32.69 13.30 5.48
N LYS A 739 -31.96 12.24 5.12
CA LYS A 739 -31.75 11.82 3.72
C LYS A 739 -31.22 12.95 2.85
N GLN A 740 -30.34 13.79 3.42
CA GLN A 740 -29.74 14.93 2.76
C GLN A 740 -28.61 14.49 1.84
N PRO A 741 -28.66 14.78 0.52
CA PRO A 741 -27.52 14.52 -0.36
C PRO A 741 -26.38 15.46 -0.02
N LEU A 742 -25.16 14.91 -0.02
CA LEU A 742 -23.95 15.63 0.39
C LEU A 742 -22.93 15.73 -0.74
N ILE A 743 -22.05 16.71 -0.62
CA ILE A 743 -20.88 16.91 -1.46
C ILE A 743 -19.67 17.17 -0.57
N VAL A 744 -18.49 16.79 -1.04
CA VAL A 744 -17.20 17.15 -0.43
C VAL A 744 -16.42 18.00 -1.43
N ILE A 745 -15.83 19.08 -0.96
CA ILE A 745 -14.95 19.93 -1.74
C ILE A 745 -13.53 19.78 -1.19
N ALA A 746 -12.54 19.62 -2.07
CA ALA A 746 -11.16 19.40 -1.68
C ALA A 746 -10.16 20.13 -2.58
N GLY A 747 -8.93 20.19 -2.15
CA GLY A 747 -7.80 20.76 -2.87
C GLY A 747 -7.11 19.77 -3.80
N ALA A 748 -5.82 19.98 -4.02
CA ALA A 748 -4.98 19.13 -4.87
C ALA A 748 -4.61 17.81 -4.21
N ASP A 749 -4.30 16.80 -5.03
CA ASP A 749 -3.79 15.50 -4.61
C ASP A 749 -4.69 14.78 -3.59
N TYR A 750 -6.00 14.79 -3.82
CA TYR A 750 -6.98 14.18 -2.92
C TYR A 750 -6.93 12.66 -2.96
N GLY A 751 -6.79 12.04 -1.80
CA GLY A 751 -6.81 10.58 -1.63
C GLY A 751 -5.46 9.88 -1.69
N GLN A 752 -4.37 10.59 -1.40
CA GLN A 752 -3.03 10.00 -1.31
C GLN A 752 -2.94 8.88 -0.28
N GLY A 753 -1.99 7.99 -0.44
CA GLY A 753 -1.65 6.97 0.56
C GLY A 753 -2.18 5.58 0.23
N SER A 754 -2.72 4.87 1.23
CA SER A 754 -3.18 3.48 1.09
C SER A 754 -4.38 3.33 0.16
N SER A 755 -4.51 2.16 -0.46
CA SER A 755 -5.58 1.81 -1.39
C SER A 755 -6.94 1.50 -0.72
N ARG A 756 -7.32 2.23 0.30
CA ARG A 756 -8.50 1.97 1.13
C ARG A 756 -9.80 2.27 0.41
N ASP A 757 -10.55 1.25 0.08
CA ASP A 757 -11.91 1.38 -0.44
C ASP A 757 -12.88 2.01 0.58
N TRP A 758 -12.67 1.82 1.88
CA TRP A 758 -13.47 2.45 2.93
C TRP A 758 -13.39 3.98 2.94
N ALA A 759 -12.34 4.58 2.39
CA ALA A 759 -12.32 6.02 2.15
C ALA A 759 -13.45 6.48 1.18
N ALA A 760 -13.88 5.61 0.29
CA ALA A 760 -15.02 5.81 -0.61
C ALA A 760 -16.33 5.22 -0.06
N LYS A 761 -16.30 4.03 0.54
CA LYS A 761 -17.46 3.39 1.17
C LYS A 761 -18.06 4.26 2.28
N GLY A 762 -17.22 4.83 3.13
CA GLY A 762 -17.64 5.68 4.23
C GLY A 762 -18.41 6.91 3.78
N VAL A 763 -17.89 7.64 2.79
CA VAL A 763 -18.57 8.82 2.24
C VAL A 763 -19.84 8.44 1.49
N ARG A 764 -19.85 7.29 0.81
CA ARG A 764 -21.07 6.78 0.16
C ARG A 764 -22.17 6.49 1.18
N LEU A 765 -21.85 5.82 2.26
CA LEU A 765 -22.79 5.52 3.34
C LEU A 765 -23.29 6.79 4.05
N ALA A 766 -22.44 7.81 4.15
CA ALA A 766 -22.83 9.12 4.70
C ALA A 766 -23.81 9.90 3.82
N GLY A 767 -23.98 9.53 2.55
CA GLY A 767 -24.85 10.23 1.60
C GLY A 767 -24.13 11.20 0.66
N VAL A 768 -22.80 11.10 0.56
CA VAL A 768 -22.02 11.91 -0.40
C VAL A 768 -22.28 11.39 -1.81
N GLU A 769 -22.75 12.24 -2.69
CA GLU A 769 -23.07 11.93 -4.08
C GLU A 769 -21.97 12.34 -5.06
N ALA A 770 -21.22 13.38 -4.72
CA ALA A 770 -20.12 13.89 -5.53
C ALA A 770 -18.98 14.44 -4.66
N ILE A 771 -17.78 14.39 -5.20
CA ILE A 771 -16.59 15.04 -4.63
C ILE A 771 -15.96 15.90 -5.71
N VAL A 772 -15.71 17.17 -5.41
CA VAL A 772 -15.05 18.12 -6.31
C VAL A 772 -13.68 18.45 -5.74
N ALA A 773 -12.62 18.18 -6.48
CA ALA A 773 -11.25 18.43 -6.06
C ALA A 773 -10.43 19.13 -7.15
N GLU A 774 -9.27 19.69 -6.79
CA GLU A 774 -8.33 20.22 -7.77
C GLU A 774 -7.54 19.11 -8.47
N GLY A 775 -7.50 17.90 -7.88
CA GLY A 775 -6.90 16.69 -8.45
C GLY A 775 -7.12 15.49 -7.54
N PHE A 776 -7.10 14.29 -8.12
CA PHE A 776 -7.32 13.02 -7.43
C PHE A 776 -6.11 12.08 -7.58
N GLU A 777 -5.79 11.36 -6.53
CA GLU A 777 -4.94 10.17 -6.62
C GLU A 777 -5.71 9.02 -7.29
N ARG A 778 -5.02 8.26 -8.13
CA ARG A 778 -5.62 7.25 -9.03
C ARG A 778 -6.52 6.24 -8.32
N ILE A 779 -5.98 5.56 -7.31
CA ILE A 779 -6.69 4.46 -6.64
C ILE A 779 -7.95 4.98 -5.94
N HIS A 780 -7.83 6.13 -5.25
CA HIS A 780 -8.98 6.70 -4.54
C HIS A 780 -10.07 7.15 -5.51
N ARG A 781 -9.70 7.77 -6.64
CA ARG A 781 -10.66 8.12 -7.69
C ARG A 781 -11.41 6.88 -8.18
N THR A 782 -10.69 5.80 -8.47
CA THR A 782 -11.30 4.53 -8.91
C THR A 782 -12.24 3.94 -7.85
N ASN A 783 -11.87 4.02 -6.58
CA ASN A 783 -12.74 3.58 -5.48
C ASN A 783 -14.02 4.42 -5.39
N LEU A 784 -13.93 5.74 -5.58
CA LEU A 784 -15.12 6.61 -5.63
C LEU A 784 -16.07 6.19 -6.75
N VAL A 785 -15.54 5.98 -7.94
CA VAL A 785 -16.32 5.47 -9.10
C VAL A 785 -16.97 4.13 -8.75
N GLY A 786 -16.22 3.20 -8.18
CA GLY A 786 -16.70 1.88 -7.79
C GLY A 786 -17.82 1.91 -6.76
N MET A 787 -17.87 2.90 -5.89
CA MET A 787 -18.97 3.15 -4.97
C MET A 787 -20.07 4.04 -5.55
N GLY A 788 -19.90 4.51 -6.80
CA GLY A 788 -20.82 5.39 -7.48
C GLY A 788 -20.88 6.78 -6.87
N VAL A 789 -19.79 7.27 -6.34
CA VAL A 789 -19.59 8.67 -5.99
C VAL A 789 -18.96 9.37 -7.18
N LEU A 790 -19.54 10.46 -7.65
CA LEU A 790 -19.08 11.15 -8.86
C LEU A 790 -17.83 12.01 -8.55
N PRO A 791 -16.66 11.68 -9.11
CA PRO A 791 -15.48 12.53 -8.98
C PRO A 791 -15.51 13.63 -10.02
N LEU A 792 -15.36 14.88 -9.57
CA LEU A 792 -15.33 16.08 -10.38
C LEU A 792 -14.04 16.85 -10.12
N GLU A 793 -13.48 17.46 -11.17
CA GLU A 793 -12.24 18.21 -11.06
C GLU A 793 -12.44 19.65 -11.46
N PHE A 794 -11.98 20.57 -10.62
CA PHE A 794 -11.95 21.99 -10.93
C PHE A 794 -11.07 22.29 -12.14
N LYS A 795 -11.45 23.25 -12.94
CA LYS A 795 -10.59 23.82 -13.99
C LYS A 795 -9.40 24.56 -13.37
N SER A 796 -8.33 24.67 -14.12
CA SER A 796 -7.11 25.35 -13.67
C SER A 796 -7.43 26.75 -13.12
N GLY A 797 -6.90 27.05 -11.94
CA GLY A 797 -7.10 28.34 -11.26
C GLY A 797 -8.44 28.51 -10.54
N VAL A 798 -9.32 27.51 -10.62
CA VAL A 798 -10.60 27.50 -9.88
C VAL A 798 -10.49 26.54 -8.70
N ASN A 799 -10.84 27.01 -7.51
CA ASN A 799 -10.83 26.22 -6.30
C ASN A 799 -11.77 26.78 -5.25
N ARG A 800 -11.84 26.14 -4.09
CA ARG A 800 -12.67 26.57 -2.96
C ARG A 800 -12.43 28.02 -2.53
N HIS A 801 -11.19 28.51 -2.62
CA HIS A 801 -10.84 29.87 -2.24
C HIS A 801 -11.26 30.91 -3.31
N SER A 802 -10.97 30.62 -4.59
CA SER A 802 -11.39 31.51 -5.69
C SER A 802 -12.91 31.64 -5.78
N LEU A 803 -13.64 30.60 -5.36
CA LEU A 803 -15.11 30.62 -5.30
C LEU A 803 -15.65 31.14 -3.96
N ALA A 804 -14.78 31.45 -3.01
CA ALA A 804 -15.13 31.90 -1.65
C ALA A 804 -16.20 31.02 -0.98
N LEU A 805 -16.02 29.71 -1.03
CA LEU A 805 -16.94 28.77 -0.42
C LEU A 805 -16.79 28.77 1.10
N ASP A 806 -17.92 28.85 1.82
CA ASP A 806 -17.93 28.85 3.28
C ASP A 806 -18.71 27.68 3.92
N GLY A 807 -19.36 26.85 3.08
CA GLY A 807 -20.12 25.68 3.52
C GLY A 807 -21.63 25.91 3.66
N THR A 808 -22.12 27.14 3.46
CA THR A 808 -23.57 27.46 3.51
C THR A 808 -24.27 27.22 2.19
N GLU A 809 -23.53 26.96 1.12
CA GLU A 809 -24.02 26.81 -0.24
C GLU A 809 -24.79 25.49 -0.43
N LEU A 810 -25.63 25.49 -1.46
CA LEU A 810 -26.23 24.31 -2.07
C LEU A 810 -25.60 24.07 -3.44
N PHE A 811 -25.40 22.81 -3.80
CA PHE A 811 -24.73 22.43 -5.05
C PHE A 811 -25.62 21.52 -5.88
N ASP A 812 -25.71 21.83 -7.18
CA ASP A 812 -26.30 20.96 -8.20
C ASP A 812 -25.24 20.64 -9.25
N VAL A 813 -25.27 19.44 -9.80
CA VAL A 813 -24.47 19.05 -10.95
C VAL A 813 -25.39 18.88 -12.16
N VAL A 814 -25.09 19.59 -13.24
CA VAL A 814 -25.92 19.61 -14.45
C VAL A 814 -25.04 19.28 -15.67
N GLY A 815 -25.55 18.45 -16.54
CA GLY A 815 -24.89 18.06 -17.79
C GLY A 815 -25.00 16.56 -18.05
N GLU A 816 -24.57 16.15 -19.23
CA GLU A 816 -24.55 14.74 -19.62
C GLU A 816 -23.27 14.07 -19.14
N ILE A 817 -23.39 13.01 -18.36
CA ILE A 817 -22.25 12.26 -17.82
C ILE A 817 -21.65 11.40 -18.92
N LYS A 818 -20.44 11.79 -19.34
CA LYS A 818 -19.58 11.11 -20.32
C LYS A 818 -18.14 11.15 -19.85
N PRO A 819 -17.26 10.26 -20.34
CA PRO A 819 -15.85 10.28 -19.98
C PRO A 819 -15.21 11.64 -20.26
N GLY A 820 -14.64 12.27 -19.22
CA GLY A 820 -13.96 13.56 -19.35
C GLY A 820 -14.83 14.74 -19.72
N ALA A 821 -16.16 14.63 -19.67
CA ALA A 821 -17.08 15.67 -20.06
C ALA A 821 -17.01 16.91 -19.15
N ASP A 822 -17.25 18.08 -19.73
CA ASP A 822 -17.48 19.28 -18.96
C ASP A 822 -18.91 19.29 -18.43
N LEU A 823 -19.04 19.44 -17.11
CA LEU A 823 -20.30 19.58 -16.41
C LEU A 823 -20.39 20.94 -15.74
N ALA A 824 -21.61 21.39 -15.44
CA ALA A 824 -21.84 22.60 -14.66
C ALA A 824 -22.10 22.24 -13.20
N LEU A 825 -21.22 22.73 -12.30
CA LEU A 825 -21.47 22.77 -10.86
C LEU A 825 -22.18 24.10 -10.54
N VAL A 826 -23.48 24.03 -10.25
CA VAL A 826 -24.28 25.18 -9.91
C VAL A 826 -24.21 25.41 -8.41
N VAL A 827 -23.58 26.49 -8.02
CA VAL A 827 -23.43 26.90 -6.62
C VAL A 827 -24.51 27.91 -6.28
N THR A 828 -25.38 27.54 -5.35
CA THR A 828 -26.43 28.48 -4.85
C THR A 828 -26.00 28.99 -3.48
N ARG A 829 -25.74 30.28 -3.40
CA ARG A 829 -25.35 30.94 -2.17
C ARG A 829 -26.51 31.11 -1.20
N GLN A 830 -26.23 31.39 0.05
CA GLN A 830 -27.25 31.61 1.07
C GLN A 830 -28.20 32.78 0.73
N ASN A 831 -27.72 33.78 0.03
CA ASN A 831 -28.51 34.91 -0.44
C ASN A 831 -29.34 34.62 -1.71
N GLY A 832 -29.30 33.39 -2.23
CA GLY A 832 -30.00 32.97 -3.44
C GLY A 832 -29.24 33.20 -4.75
N GLU A 833 -28.09 33.84 -4.73
CA GLU A 833 -27.23 34.02 -5.89
C GLU A 833 -26.77 32.67 -6.43
N LYS A 834 -26.81 32.49 -7.74
CA LYS A 834 -26.34 31.28 -8.42
C LYS A 834 -25.09 31.55 -9.24
N LEU A 835 -24.15 30.66 -9.16
CA LEU A 835 -22.90 30.68 -9.91
C LEU A 835 -22.71 29.34 -10.63
N ASP A 836 -22.52 29.40 -11.95
CA ASP A 836 -22.21 28.23 -12.75
C ASP A 836 -20.70 28.06 -12.85
N VAL A 837 -20.19 26.94 -12.36
CA VAL A 837 -18.76 26.59 -12.34
C VAL A 837 -18.53 25.39 -13.27
N ALA A 838 -17.68 25.55 -14.27
CA ALA A 838 -17.31 24.44 -15.13
C ALA A 838 -16.38 23.47 -14.37
N VAL A 839 -16.72 22.19 -14.40
CA VAL A 839 -15.92 21.11 -13.81
C VAL A 839 -15.77 19.97 -14.80
N THR A 840 -14.68 19.20 -14.67
CA THR A 840 -14.45 18.02 -15.49
C THR A 840 -14.98 16.78 -14.78
N CYS A 841 -15.78 15.98 -15.48
CA CYS A 841 -16.19 14.65 -15.03
C CYS A 841 -15.00 13.70 -15.08
N ARG A 842 -14.56 13.20 -13.93
CA ARG A 842 -13.42 12.28 -13.80
C ARG A 842 -13.84 10.82 -13.79
N LEU A 843 -14.89 10.50 -14.54
CA LEU A 843 -15.07 9.16 -15.10
C LEU A 843 -14.21 9.14 -16.36
N ASP A 844 -13.13 8.38 -16.35
CA ASP A 844 -12.08 8.48 -17.38
C ASP A 844 -12.31 7.50 -18.53
N THR A 845 -13.17 6.47 -18.33
CA THR A 845 -13.49 5.45 -19.31
C THR A 845 -15.00 5.26 -19.50
N ALA A 846 -15.40 4.70 -20.62
CA ALA A 846 -16.81 4.34 -20.87
C ALA A 846 -17.30 3.26 -19.87
N ASP A 847 -16.44 2.34 -19.47
CA ASP A 847 -16.76 1.32 -18.46
C ASP A 847 -17.05 1.95 -17.10
N GLU A 848 -16.27 2.95 -16.69
CA GLU A 848 -16.53 3.70 -15.46
C GLU A 848 -17.86 4.43 -15.46
N VAL A 849 -18.28 4.96 -16.61
CA VAL A 849 -19.62 5.57 -16.77
C VAL A 849 -20.71 4.50 -16.55
N HIS A 850 -20.55 3.31 -17.11
CA HIS A 850 -21.50 2.22 -16.90
C HIS A 850 -21.55 1.76 -15.43
N VAL A 851 -20.41 1.68 -14.76
CA VAL A 851 -20.33 1.37 -13.33
C VAL A 851 -21.08 2.42 -12.51
N TYR A 852 -20.82 3.69 -12.77
CA TYR A 852 -21.49 4.80 -12.09
C TYR A 852 -23.02 4.77 -12.31
N GLN A 853 -23.46 4.56 -13.54
CA GLN A 853 -24.87 4.50 -13.89
C GLN A 853 -25.60 3.31 -13.25
N ALA A 854 -24.91 2.18 -13.07
CA ALA A 854 -25.44 1.02 -12.35
C ALA A 854 -25.62 1.25 -10.83
N GLY A 855 -25.07 2.33 -10.32
CA GLY A 855 -25.07 2.65 -8.88
C GLY A 855 -23.79 2.30 -8.14
N GLY A 856 -22.81 1.75 -8.83
CA GLY A 856 -21.54 1.27 -8.35
C GLY A 856 -21.23 -0.13 -8.86
N VAL A 857 -20.00 -0.59 -8.62
CA VAL A 857 -19.54 -1.89 -9.12
C VAL A 857 -20.26 -3.07 -8.45
N LEU A 858 -20.58 -2.93 -7.17
CA LEU A 858 -21.28 -3.98 -6.41
C LEU A 858 -22.70 -4.20 -6.92
N GLN A 859 -23.42 -3.13 -7.21
CA GLN A 859 -24.75 -3.19 -7.81
C GLN A 859 -24.68 -3.77 -9.23
N ARG A 860 -23.68 -3.41 -10.01
CA ARG A 860 -23.44 -3.97 -11.35
C ARG A 860 -23.21 -5.49 -11.28
N PHE A 861 -22.44 -5.97 -10.32
CA PHE A 861 -22.22 -7.41 -10.14
C PHE A 861 -23.54 -8.14 -9.90
N ALA A 862 -24.39 -7.64 -9.00
CA ALA A 862 -25.70 -8.25 -8.74
C ALA A 862 -26.56 -8.28 -10.00
N GLN A 863 -26.63 -7.18 -10.75
CA GLN A 863 -27.38 -7.12 -12.01
C GLN A 863 -26.90 -8.14 -13.03
N ASP A 864 -25.58 -8.30 -13.17
CA ASP A 864 -25.00 -9.25 -14.13
C ASP A 864 -25.24 -10.71 -13.76
N PHE A 865 -25.12 -11.07 -12.48
CA PHE A 865 -25.42 -12.43 -12.01
C PHE A 865 -26.91 -12.80 -12.11
N LEU A 866 -27.80 -11.85 -11.86
CA LEU A 866 -29.23 -12.06 -11.97
C LEU A 866 -29.75 -12.10 -13.42
N ALA A 867 -28.97 -11.53 -14.37
CA ALA A 867 -29.29 -11.57 -15.79
C ALA A 867 -28.87 -12.89 -16.48
N GLN A 868 -27.99 -13.67 -15.84
CA GLN A 868 -27.55 -15.00 -16.33
C GLN A 868 -28.58 -16.07 -15.98
#